data_6d50f8e0b35e0e8143ccf2fe0196ec64
#
_entry.id   6d50f8e0b35e0e8143ccf2fe0196ec64
#
_cell.length_a   1.000
_cell.length_b   1.000
_cell.length_c   1.000
_cell.angle_alpha   90.00
_cell.angle_beta   90.00
_cell.angle_gamma   90.00
#
_symmetry.space_group_name_H-M   'P 1'
#
loop_
_entity.id
_entity.type
_entity.pdbx_description
1 polymer ?
#
loop_
_entity_poly.entity_id
_entity_poly.type
_entity_poly.pdbx_seq_one_letter_code
_entity_poly.pdbx_strand_id
1 'polypeptide(L)'
;MMNEVILTLTDFDGNAATIDLYENEKMHLNYKFTDLTDFSSVGNYSREFRIPASKTNVDFFGAIFNVNFDGWFDFRKKVTAMLTVNTIPIASGHVQVKKLYWQSGKLFEFEVVFFGEVPNLARLLNEKKLRDIESIVAGDLDYDLLHENVETPPNEHTILTLCDKWNLTASNTEGQPVYSTTVFGQPTYKPLYVGHLTPAVKAQYLFDQILKDAGIQYASDNLSGCLENVYVPFVNGQYLNSSLGLNDIASTLALASNVTGQTFGPGDVQYNLSSALTEYQDAGNDWSSGIFTAPFNGQFSFKVWASGEITSSTFLTSLFIRPEFYVNGVFVSTPTDSFLADITFSNSVISTIDLNEGDTLEIRLAMILNDDGTTGPADATITFYGNGANDYTGTGVELVSVGTALTNDTVLMEWNAPDMKQIDFITSIQKMFNLAFVPDRTLPNTLRIEPLVEYIGSGNTLDWTSKLDLSKDIAYYPTVDMQKAKFTFTYTEDGDYFNSIYKDNGRIYGRYEVTENDFEVINEFATGEEKVEIAFASTPSAPVENTDVVVPKFINSEGQFVQPKPRILYYFADFFVNMYDEVSDSVVQTAVKCLNNYSTMNATVTDSDLNFAPEIPPHTIIANPYDNLYNRWWRNYYRELYDGQARIMEGMFALTLNDIFTFQWSDKIWIVDSWWRVLDIEGYVVGQQDVTKVKLIRLLDIDNDCDIVPITANLDQTLNWETPNGDPATVTEDCCRRFGYYWNSAKNNCFSIPNIGTRSFITQQAPSLAPTRFGAPVTFNAGVSQPVKTITTDYVITNFDRVLFVDTTAGSVTIYLPSATTTAGREFIIQKSVAANGVTVQAYTGETVEGSGSVTFTGLGDTITIISNGSDFKSTSSK
;
A
#
# COMPACT_ATOMS: atom_id res chain seq x y z
N MET A 1 28.69 -27.34 42.57
CA MET A 1 29.60 -27.36 41.40
C MET A 1 29.55 -25.97 40.83
N MET A 2 30.64 -25.31 40.59
CA MET A 2 30.63 -24.07 39.80
C MET A 2 30.29 -24.45 38.37
N ASN A 3 29.35 -23.74 37.78
CA ASN A 3 29.04 -23.91 36.40
C ASN A 3 30.18 -23.36 35.53
N GLU A 4 30.64 -24.10 34.58
CA GLU A 4 31.68 -23.68 33.65
C GLU A 4 31.11 -22.73 32.64
N VAL A 5 31.58 -21.47 32.65
CA VAL A 5 31.18 -20.44 31.69
C VAL A 5 32.25 -20.40 30.60
N ILE A 6 31.81 -20.58 29.36
CA ILE A 6 32.71 -20.60 28.20
C ILE A 6 32.27 -19.48 27.25
N LEU A 7 33.18 -18.60 26.88
CA LEU A 7 33.00 -17.61 25.83
C LEU A 7 33.80 -18.05 24.60
N THR A 8 33.12 -18.37 23.52
CA THR A 8 33.77 -18.70 22.25
C THR A 8 33.63 -17.50 21.31
N LEU A 9 34.74 -17.03 20.76
CA LEU A 9 34.77 -16.00 19.73
C LEU A 9 35.14 -16.62 18.40
N THR A 10 34.54 -16.10 17.33
CA THR A 10 34.84 -16.52 15.95
C THR A 10 35.39 -15.33 15.19
N ASP A 11 36.57 -15.48 14.57
CA ASP A 11 37.22 -14.46 13.79
C ASP A 11 36.50 -14.25 12.42
N PHE A 12 36.98 -13.31 11.64
CA PHE A 12 36.38 -12.99 10.32
C PHE A 12 36.64 -14.06 9.24
N ASP A 13 37.56 -14.98 9.50
CA ASP A 13 37.87 -16.13 8.64
C ASP A 13 37.11 -17.41 9.06
N GLY A 14 36.28 -17.33 10.12
CA GLY A 14 35.47 -18.41 10.64
C GLY A 14 36.18 -19.31 11.65
N ASN A 15 37.40 -18.96 12.13
CA ASN A 15 38.10 -19.76 13.12
C ASN A 15 37.58 -19.42 14.50
N ALA A 16 37.13 -20.43 15.23
CA ALA A 16 36.62 -20.28 16.59
C ALA A 16 37.72 -20.51 17.65
N ALA A 17 37.73 -19.66 18.67
CA ALA A 17 38.61 -19.82 19.84
C ALA A 17 37.84 -19.63 21.13
N THR A 18 38.13 -20.46 22.10
CA THR A 18 37.63 -20.30 23.47
C THR A 18 38.51 -19.28 24.19
N ILE A 19 37.88 -18.27 24.76
CA ILE A 19 38.52 -17.16 25.43
C ILE A 19 38.68 -17.46 26.92
N ASP A 20 39.86 -17.23 27.46
CA ASP A 20 40.09 -17.38 28.88
C ASP A 20 39.38 -16.27 29.65
N LEU A 21 38.61 -16.68 30.67
CA LEU A 21 37.88 -15.77 31.57
C LEU A 21 38.54 -15.80 32.96
N TYR A 22 38.36 -14.74 33.74
CA TYR A 22 38.72 -14.80 35.16
C TYR A 22 37.73 -15.67 35.95
N GLU A 23 38.18 -16.54 36.81
CA GLU A 23 37.34 -17.42 37.63
C GLU A 23 36.32 -16.67 38.49
N ASN A 24 36.63 -15.44 38.89
CA ASN A 24 35.80 -14.61 39.76
C ASN A 24 35.11 -13.47 39.06
N GLU A 25 35.28 -13.31 37.76
CA GLU A 25 34.60 -12.25 37.01
C GLU A 25 33.12 -12.59 36.84
N LYS A 26 32.24 -11.67 37.23
CA LYS A 26 30.82 -11.82 37.12
C LYS A 26 30.37 -11.21 35.79
N MET A 27 30.02 -12.05 34.81
CA MET A 27 29.39 -11.59 33.62
C MET A 27 27.90 -11.38 33.89
N HIS A 28 27.46 -10.13 33.85
CA HIS A 28 26.07 -9.76 34.04
C HIS A 28 25.39 -9.60 32.72
N LEU A 29 24.31 -10.33 32.46
CA LEU A 29 23.45 -10.16 31.29
C LEU A 29 22.17 -9.44 31.67
N ASN A 30 21.73 -8.55 30.80
CA ASN A 30 20.44 -7.91 30.87
C ASN A 30 19.61 -8.38 29.68
N TYR A 31 18.38 -8.76 29.93
CA TYR A 31 17.40 -9.15 28.93
C TYR A 31 16.25 -8.17 29.03
N LYS A 32 15.95 -7.48 27.92
CA LYS A 32 14.85 -6.53 27.87
C LYS A 32 13.93 -6.91 26.72
N PHE A 33 12.64 -6.96 27.00
CA PHE A 33 11.64 -7.00 25.92
C PHE A 33 11.65 -5.65 25.23
N THR A 34 12.02 -5.66 23.97
CA THR A 34 12.14 -4.42 23.19
C THR A 34 10.76 -3.86 22.92
N ASP A 35 10.49 -2.66 23.41
CA ASP A 35 9.27 -1.95 23.11
C ASP A 35 9.22 -1.60 21.61
N LEU A 36 8.05 -1.74 21.05
CA LEU A 36 7.76 -1.87 19.61
C LEU A 36 8.08 -0.65 18.74
N THR A 37 8.42 0.47 19.33
CA THR A 37 8.57 1.74 18.60
C THR A 37 10.00 2.05 18.22
N ASP A 38 10.98 1.31 18.75
CA ASP A 38 12.39 1.63 18.56
C ASP A 38 13.23 0.43 18.12
N PHE A 39 13.42 0.27 16.80
CA PHE A 39 14.37 -0.69 16.21
C PHE A 39 15.83 -0.41 16.57
N SER A 40 16.11 0.71 17.23
CA SER A 40 17.44 1.06 17.71
C SER A 40 17.74 0.46 19.09
N SER A 41 16.72 -0.10 19.77
CA SER A 41 16.90 -0.62 21.10
C SER A 41 17.83 -1.82 21.09
N VAL A 42 18.79 -1.74 21.96
CA VAL A 42 19.80 -2.79 22.15
C VAL A 42 19.14 -3.95 22.85
N GLY A 43 19.09 -5.12 22.21
CA GLY A 43 18.63 -6.35 22.81
C GLY A 43 19.48 -6.75 24.00
N ASN A 44 19.61 -8.04 24.23
CA ASN A 44 20.40 -8.58 25.29
C ASN A 44 21.83 -8.04 25.24
N TYR A 45 22.33 -7.50 26.32
CA TYR A 45 23.71 -7.03 26.45
C TYR A 45 24.31 -7.32 27.82
N SER A 46 25.64 -7.48 27.87
CA SER A 46 26.35 -7.55 29.12
C SER A 46 26.72 -6.16 29.64
N ARG A 47 26.97 -6.06 30.95
CA ARG A 47 27.80 -4.97 31.44
C ARG A 47 29.24 -5.21 30.97
N GLU A 48 30.05 -4.14 30.99
CA GLU A 48 31.48 -4.27 30.73
C GLU A 48 32.09 -5.26 31.71
N PHE A 49 32.87 -6.21 31.19
CA PHE A 49 33.60 -7.19 31.99
C PHE A 49 35.04 -7.29 31.47
N ARG A 50 35.90 -7.87 32.28
CA ARG A 50 37.33 -7.95 31.98
C ARG A 50 37.73 -9.37 31.68
N ILE A 51 38.61 -9.55 30.74
CA ILE A 51 39.24 -10.81 30.41
C ILE A 51 40.75 -10.65 30.49
N PRO A 52 41.48 -11.69 30.95
CA PRO A 52 42.93 -11.63 31.15
C PRO A 52 43.64 -11.51 29.80
N ALA A 53 44.80 -10.86 29.78
CA ALA A 53 45.69 -10.91 28.64
C ALA A 53 46.52 -12.21 28.67
N SER A 54 45.82 -13.34 28.68
CA SER A 54 46.45 -14.66 28.56
C SER A 54 47.01 -14.85 27.16
N LYS A 55 47.85 -15.88 26.98
CA LYS A 55 48.41 -16.21 25.67
C LYS A 55 47.27 -16.47 24.67
N THR A 56 46.27 -17.25 25.05
CA THR A 56 45.12 -17.58 24.20
C THR A 56 44.40 -16.31 23.72
N ASN A 57 44.08 -15.40 24.63
CA ASN A 57 43.38 -14.18 24.34
C ASN A 57 44.20 -13.20 23.52
N VAL A 58 45.48 -13.07 23.81
CA VAL A 58 46.39 -12.23 23.03
C VAL A 58 46.62 -12.81 21.63
N ASP A 59 46.75 -14.12 21.50
CA ASP A 59 46.90 -14.79 20.21
C ASP A 59 45.62 -14.60 19.34
N PHE A 60 44.46 -14.67 19.96
CA PHE A 60 43.18 -14.44 19.24
C PHE A 60 43.01 -13.00 18.76
N PHE A 61 43.21 -12.02 19.63
CA PHE A 61 43.07 -10.61 19.24
C PHE A 61 44.26 -10.08 18.45
N GLY A 62 45.29 -10.90 18.25
CA GLY A 62 46.53 -10.51 17.64
C GLY A 62 47.26 -9.45 18.47
N ALA A 63 48.22 -8.77 17.90
CA ALA A 63 48.99 -7.77 18.62
C ALA A 63 48.33 -6.38 18.68
N ILE A 64 47.01 -6.31 18.90
CA ILE A 64 46.21 -5.07 18.94
C ILE A 64 46.72 -4.03 19.95
N PHE A 65 47.51 -4.47 20.91
CA PHE A 65 48.17 -3.63 21.89
C PHE A 65 49.38 -2.86 21.30
N ASN A 66 49.86 -3.25 20.16
CA ASN A 66 50.95 -2.55 19.48
C ASN A 66 50.39 -1.57 18.44
N VAL A 67 50.48 -0.29 18.74
CA VAL A 67 49.93 0.80 17.88
C VAL A 67 50.48 0.79 16.45
N ASN A 68 51.64 0.17 16.24
CA ASN A 68 52.30 0.07 14.94
C ASN A 68 52.07 -1.28 14.23
N PHE A 69 51.23 -2.14 14.79
CA PHE A 69 50.93 -3.45 14.20
C PHE A 69 49.63 -3.41 13.43
N ASP A 70 49.69 -3.73 12.15
CA ASP A 70 48.50 -3.88 11.32
C ASP A 70 48.07 -5.37 11.35
N GLY A 71 47.13 -5.69 12.23
CA GLY A 71 46.64 -7.04 12.43
C GLY A 71 45.23 -7.23 11.89
N TRP A 72 44.74 -8.47 11.91
CA TRP A 72 43.40 -8.80 11.42
C TRP A 72 42.28 -8.18 12.26
N PHE A 73 42.52 -7.88 13.55
CA PHE A 73 41.50 -7.37 14.46
C PHE A 73 41.36 -5.85 14.36
N ASP A 74 40.14 -5.40 14.16
CA ASP A 74 39.79 -3.98 14.14
C ASP A 74 38.81 -3.67 15.28
N PHE A 75 39.16 -2.74 16.18
CA PHE A 75 38.30 -2.27 17.28
C PHE A 75 36.92 -1.77 16.86
N ARG A 76 36.77 -1.36 15.60
CA ARG A 76 35.52 -0.86 15.03
C ARG A 76 34.59 -2.00 14.61
N LYS A 77 35.12 -3.21 14.53
CA LYS A 77 34.34 -4.38 14.07
C LYS A 77 33.91 -5.23 15.28
N LYS A 78 32.73 -5.82 15.12
CA LYS A 78 32.17 -6.78 16.08
C LYS A 78 32.72 -8.18 15.77
N VAL A 79 33.11 -8.92 16.79
CA VAL A 79 33.54 -10.32 16.67
C VAL A 79 32.39 -11.22 17.09
N THR A 80 32.04 -12.19 16.27
CA THR A 80 30.97 -13.16 16.60
C THR A 80 31.31 -13.91 17.88
N ALA A 81 30.34 -14.04 18.76
CA ALA A 81 30.53 -14.60 20.09
C ALA A 81 29.39 -15.54 20.47
N MET A 82 29.74 -16.65 21.09
CA MET A 82 28.78 -17.57 21.72
C MET A 82 29.12 -17.75 23.18
N LEU A 83 28.13 -17.56 24.03
CA LEU A 83 28.24 -17.76 25.46
C LEU A 83 27.53 -19.08 25.84
N THR A 84 28.27 -20.00 26.41
CA THR A 84 27.75 -21.29 26.86
C THR A 84 28.01 -21.49 28.36
N VAL A 85 27.11 -22.20 29.00
CA VAL A 85 27.31 -22.63 30.43
C VAL A 85 27.05 -24.12 30.50
N ASN A 86 28.03 -24.88 30.95
CA ASN A 86 27.98 -26.35 31.00
C ASN A 86 27.55 -26.94 29.63
N THR A 87 28.09 -26.43 28.52
CA THR A 87 27.74 -26.79 27.14
C THR A 87 26.38 -26.33 26.65
N ILE A 88 25.54 -25.70 27.45
CA ILE A 88 24.25 -25.13 27.06
C ILE A 88 24.46 -23.71 26.51
N PRO A 89 24.07 -23.41 25.28
CA PRO A 89 24.15 -22.06 24.75
C PRO A 89 23.17 -21.14 25.46
N ILE A 90 23.65 -20.03 26.00
CA ILE A 90 22.86 -19.05 26.75
C ILE A 90 22.56 -17.82 25.90
N ALA A 91 23.54 -17.41 25.14
CA ALA A 91 23.41 -16.24 24.25
C ALA A 91 24.37 -16.35 23.07
N SER A 92 23.88 -16.02 21.92
CA SER A 92 24.64 -15.75 20.71
C SER A 92 24.73 -14.24 20.47
N GLY A 93 25.81 -13.76 19.92
CA GLY A 93 25.98 -12.34 19.68
C GLY A 93 27.37 -11.92 19.25
N HIS A 94 27.79 -10.75 19.70
CA HIS A 94 29.07 -10.15 19.34
C HIS A 94 29.78 -9.60 20.56
N VAL A 95 31.09 -9.68 20.51
CA VAL A 95 31.96 -9.03 21.51
C VAL A 95 32.64 -7.82 20.87
N GLN A 96 32.65 -6.72 21.60
CA GLN A 96 33.42 -5.53 21.28
C GLN A 96 34.47 -5.29 22.36
N VAL A 97 35.73 -5.10 21.97
CA VAL A 97 36.79 -4.65 22.86
C VAL A 97 36.67 -3.14 23.03
N LYS A 98 36.49 -2.71 24.30
CA LYS A 98 36.34 -1.28 24.66
C LYS A 98 37.63 -0.62 25.03
N LYS A 99 38.44 -1.32 25.85
CA LYS A 99 39.69 -0.77 26.39
C LYS A 99 40.72 -1.86 26.59
N LEU A 100 41.96 -1.45 26.59
CA LEU A 100 43.14 -2.25 26.92
C LEU A 100 43.81 -1.66 28.15
N TYR A 101 44.10 -2.50 29.15
CA TYR A 101 44.79 -2.06 30.37
C TYR A 101 46.21 -2.57 30.43
N TRP A 102 47.13 -1.67 30.71
CA TRP A 102 48.55 -1.94 30.85
C TRP A 102 48.97 -1.80 32.29
N GLN A 103 49.75 -2.77 32.76
CA GLN A 103 50.38 -2.71 34.06
C GLN A 103 51.86 -3.07 33.95
N SER A 104 52.71 -2.29 34.55
CA SER A 104 54.18 -2.50 34.53
C SER A 104 54.75 -2.68 33.10
N GLY A 105 54.24 -1.98 32.11
CA GLY A 105 54.71 -2.03 30.73
C GLY A 105 54.24 -3.25 29.91
N LYS A 106 53.35 -4.05 30.45
CA LYS A 106 52.75 -5.22 29.78
C LYS A 106 51.23 -5.07 29.68
N LEU A 107 50.63 -5.59 28.60
CA LEU A 107 49.18 -5.73 28.50
C LEU A 107 48.73 -6.68 29.61
N PHE A 108 47.72 -6.26 30.37
CA PHE A 108 47.22 -6.97 31.53
C PHE A 108 45.79 -7.49 31.33
N GLU A 109 44.92 -6.67 30.83
CA GLU A 109 43.49 -7.01 30.64
C GLU A 109 42.92 -6.37 29.40
N PHE A 110 41.84 -7.00 28.83
CA PHE A 110 40.93 -6.43 27.90
C PHE A 110 39.58 -6.14 28.60
N GLU A 111 39.05 -4.97 28.42
CA GLU A 111 37.66 -4.65 28.77
C GLU A 111 36.77 -4.85 27.57
N VAL A 112 35.80 -5.72 27.72
CA VAL A 112 34.92 -6.14 26.64
C VAL A 112 33.45 -6.02 27.01
N VAL A 113 32.60 -5.88 26.00
CA VAL A 113 31.14 -5.94 26.16
C VAL A 113 30.61 -6.99 25.23
N PHE A 114 29.74 -7.83 25.70
CA PHE A 114 28.98 -8.77 24.90
C PHE A 114 27.63 -8.12 24.52
N PHE A 115 27.31 -8.13 23.29
CA PHE A 115 26.02 -7.72 22.74
C PHE A 115 25.33 -8.96 22.18
N GLY A 116 24.13 -9.26 22.64
CA GLY A 116 23.29 -10.27 22.01
C GLY A 116 22.99 -9.95 20.55
N GLU A 117 22.70 -10.96 19.81
CA GLU A 117 22.45 -10.85 18.39
C GLU A 117 21.04 -10.28 18.17
N VAL A 118 20.97 -8.97 18.10
CA VAL A 118 19.79 -8.28 17.59
C VAL A 118 20.17 -7.71 16.25
N PRO A 119 19.55 -8.17 15.19
CA PRO A 119 19.75 -7.55 13.88
C PRO A 119 19.39 -6.07 13.98
N ASN A 120 20.34 -5.19 13.77
CA ASN A 120 20.03 -3.77 13.67
C ASN A 120 19.44 -3.51 12.30
N LEU A 121 18.13 -3.72 12.17
CA LEU A 121 17.37 -3.54 10.95
C LEU A 121 17.62 -2.17 10.33
N ALA A 122 17.60 -1.11 11.15
CA ALA A 122 17.84 0.25 10.68
C ALA A 122 19.21 0.38 9.99
N ARG A 123 20.25 -0.28 10.49
CA ARG A 123 21.58 -0.25 9.88
C ARG A 123 21.69 -1.15 8.64
N LEU A 124 21.04 -2.31 8.65
CA LEU A 124 21.11 -3.27 7.55
C LEU A 124 20.32 -2.78 6.33
N LEU A 125 19.16 -2.19 6.56
CA LEU A 125 18.29 -1.67 5.52
C LEU A 125 18.71 -0.25 5.08
N ASN A 126 19.27 0.55 6.00
CA ASN A 126 19.83 1.89 5.78
C ASN A 126 18.95 2.74 4.83
N GLU A 127 19.54 3.21 3.72
CA GLU A 127 18.87 4.03 2.70
C GLU A 127 18.28 3.20 1.55
N LYS A 128 18.33 1.86 1.64
CA LYS A 128 17.77 0.98 0.60
C LYS A 128 16.27 1.24 0.42
N LYS A 129 15.83 1.33 -0.82
CA LYS A 129 14.42 1.52 -1.22
C LYS A 129 13.80 0.19 -1.65
N LEU A 130 12.47 0.17 -1.83
CA LEU A 130 11.77 -1.03 -2.30
C LEU A 130 12.29 -1.50 -3.64
N ARG A 131 12.63 -0.59 -4.55
CA ARG A 131 13.23 -0.91 -5.85
C ARG A 131 14.59 -1.60 -5.77
N ASP A 132 15.32 -1.44 -4.64
CA ASP A 132 16.65 -2.03 -4.44
C ASP A 132 16.58 -3.48 -3.93
N ILE A 133 15.37 -4.07 -3.82
CA ILE A 133 15.17 -5.48 -3.49
C ILE A 133 15.78 -6.35 -4.61
N GLU A 134 16.64 -7.30 -4.25
CA GLU A 134 17.42 -8.08 -5.22
C GLU A 134 16.55 -8.77 -6.29
N SER A 135 15.39 -9.31 -5.92
CA SER A 135 14.47 -9.94 -6.87
C SER A 135 13.78 -8.94 -7.81
N ILE A 136 13.57 -7.70 -7.37
CA ILE A 136 13.02 -6.63 -8.22
C ILE A 136 14.09 -6.15 -9.21
N VAL A 137 15.31 -5.91 -8.75
CA VAL A 137 16.45 -5.53 -9.60
C VAL A 137 16.79 -6.63 -10.61
N ALA A 138 16.64 -7.90 -10.23
CA ALA A 138 16.85 -9.04 -11.13
C ALA A 138 15.75 -9.20 -12.20
N GLY A 139 14.63 -8.47 -12.07
CA GLY A 139 13.51 -8.58 -12.99
C GLY A 139 12.60 -9.79 -12.75
N ASP A 140 12.67 -10.44 -11.57
CA ASP A 140 11.87 -11.62 -11.25
C ASP A 140 10.36 -11.33 -11.27
N LEU A 141 9.96 -10.07 -11.12
CA LEU A 141 8.56 -9.61 -11.16
C LEU A 141 8.18 -8.91 -12.47
N ASP A 142 9.11 -8.71 -13.39
CA ASP A 142 8.86 -8.07 -14.67
C ASP A 142 7.91 -8.92 -15.52
N TYR A 143 7.10 -8.27 -16.34
CA TYR A 143 6.12 -8.97 -17.17
C TYR A 143 5.80 -8.19 -18.44
N ASP A 144 5.36 -8.90 -19.47
CA ASP A 144 4.94 -8.28 -20.73
C ASP A 144 3.50 -7.75 -20.63
N LEU A 145 3.22 -6.63 -21.32
CA LEU A 145 1.90 -6.02 -21.40
C LEU A 145 0.97 -6.84 -22.32
N LEU A 146 0.59 -8.03 -21.84
CA LEU A 146 -0.32 -8.93 -22.54
C LEU A 146 -1.67 -8.96 -21.84
N HIS A 147 -2.75 -8.95 -22.60
CA HIS A 147 -4.12 -9.01 -22.07
C HIS A 147 -4.34 -10.23 -21.17
N GLU A 148 -3.72 -11.38 -21.50
CA GLU A 148 -3.80 -12.59 -20.69
C GLU A 148 -3.30 -12.45 -19.26
N ASN A 149 -2.36 -11.51 -19.00
CA ASN A 149 -1.82 -11.23 -17.68
C ASN A 149 -2.81 -10.51 -16.75
N VAL A 150 -3.94 -10.05 -17.24
CA VAL A 150 -4.97 -9.39 -16.43
C VAL A 150 -5.75 -10.40 -15.61
N GLU A 151 -6.23 -11.46 -16.24
CA GLU A 151 -7.00 -12.52 -15.56
C GLU A 151 -6.08 -13.57 -14.93
N THR A 152 -5.00 -13.90 -15.61
CA THR A 152 -3.97 -14.80 -15.12
C THR A 152 -2.71 -14.00 -14.77
N PRO A 153 -2.48 -13.71 -13.49
CA PRO A 153 -1.33 -12.91 -13.08
C PRO A 153 -0.01 -13.46 -13.61
N PRO A 154 0.93 -12.62 -14.00
CA PRO A 154 2.21 -13.03 -14.59
C PRO A 154 3.07 -13.87 -13.64
N ASN A 155 2.86 -13.73 -12.34
CA ASN A 155 3.47 -14.52 -11.28
C ASN A 155 2.55 -14.57 -10.05
N GLU A 156 2.89 -15.39 -9.05
CA GLU A 156 2.06 -15.57 -7.85
C GLU A 156 2.08 -14.37 -6.88
N HIS A 157 2.95 -13.39 -7.12
CA HIS A 157 3.17 -12.25 -6.23
C HIS A 157 2.63 -10.93 -6.77
N THR A 158 2.32 -10.86 -8.06
CA THR A 158 1.89 -9.63 -8.74
C THR A 158 0.50 -9.79 -9.33
N ILE A 159 -0.33 -8.76 -9.15
CA ILE A 159 -1.63 -8.63 -9.84
C ILE A 159 -1.67 -7.32 -10.61
N LEU A 160 -2.48 -7.28 -11.67
CA LEU A 160 -2.79 -6.06 -12.40
C LEU A 160 -4.11 -5.49 -11.86
N THR A 161 -4.07 -4.27 -11.36
CA THR A 161 -5.20 -3.61 -10.72
C THR A 161 -5.55 -2.30 -11.40
N LEU A 162 -6.80 -1.93 -11.34
CA LEU A 162 -7.25 -0.64 -11.84
C LEU A 162 -7.08 0.43 -10.76
N CYS A 163 -6.25 1.43 -11.06
CA CYS A 163 -6.13 2.67 -10.31
C CYS A 163 -6.48 3.83 -11.23
N ASP A 164 -7.33 4.75 -10.78
CA ASP A 164 -7.72 5.89 -11.60
C ASP A 164 -6.60 6.93 -11.66
N LYS A 165 -5.78 6.81 -12.68
CA LYS A 165 -4.73 7.76 -13.07
C LYS A 165 -5.14 8.62 -14.27
N TRP A 166 -6.27 8.30 -14.90
CA TRP A 166 -6.68 8.78 -16.22
C TRP A 166 -7.97 9.57 -16.18
N ASN A 167 -8.47 9.90 -15.00
CA ASN A 167 -9.80 10.51 -14.81
C ASN A 167 -10.88 9.70 -15.51
N LEU A 168 -10.97 8.44 -15.14
CA LEU A 168 -11.90 7.48 -15.73
C LEU A 168 -13.34 7.95 -15.55
N THR A 169 -14.15 7.73 -16.57
CA THR A 169 -15.58 8.04 -16.58
C THR A 169 -16.37 6.87 -17.15
N ALA A 170 -17.68 6.92 -17.03
CA ALA A 170 -18.55 5.94 -17.65
C ALA A 170 -18.73 6.21 -19.14
N SER A 171 -18.75 5.16 -19.94
CA SER A 171 -19.31 5.23 -21.30
C SER A 171 -20.80 5.61 -21.22
N ASN A 172 -21.21 6.62 -22.00
CA ASN A 172 -22.60 7.06 -22.05
C ASN A 172 -23.59 5.97 -22.52
N THR A 173 -23.10 4.89 -23.10
CA THR A 173 -23.89 3.82 -23.68
C THR A 173 -23.87 2.52 -22.88
N GLU A 174 -22.83 2.23 -22.14
CA GLU A 174 -22.60 0.90 -21.55
C GLU A 174 -22.36 0.91 -20.04
N GLY A 175 -22.15 2.06 -19.40
CA GLY A 175 -21.87 2.16 -17.97
C GLY A 175 -20.54 1.53 -17.57
N GLN A 176 -19.62 1.38 -18.50
CA GLN A 176 -18.30 0.80 -18.29
C GLN A 176 -17.24 1.89 -18.09
N PRO A 177 -16.21 1.66 -17.27
CA PRO A 177 -15.09 2.57 -17.19
C PRO A 177 -14.40 2.73 -18.54
N VAL A 178 -14.21 3.97 -18.94
CA VAL A 178 -13.49 4.35 -20.16
C VAL A 178 -12.59 5.53 -19.85
N TYR A 179 -11.53 5.69 -20.62
CA TYR A 179 -10.76 6.93 -20.56
C TYR A 179 -11.22 7.88 -21.66
N SER A 180 -11.17 9.17 -21.36
CA SER A 180 -11.59 10.21 -22.27
C SER A 180 -10.36 10.82 -22.95
N THR A 181 -10.39 10.84 -24.28
CA THR A 181 -9.43 11.62 -25.08
C THR A 181 -10.19 12.71 -25.80
N THR A 182 -9.53 13.84 -26.03
CA THR A 182 -10.15 14.92 -26.82
C THR A 182 -9.65 14.82 -28.25
N VAL A 183 -10.54 14.47 -29.16
CA VAL A 183 -10.25 14.45 -30.60
C VAL A 183 -11.04 15.58 -31.25
N PHE A 184 -10.36 16.51 -31.88
CA PHE A 184 -10.96 17.71 -32.50
C PHE A 184 -11.87 18.52 -31.57
N GLY A 185 -11.50 18.65 -30.29
CA GLY A 185 -12.27 19.38 -29.30
C GLY A 185 -13.55 18.67 -28.81
N GLN A 186 -13.77 17.42 -29.22
CA GLN A 186 -14.84 16.58 -28.70
C GLN A 186 -14.30 15.45 -27.87
N PRO A 187 -14.90 15.17 -26.68
CA PRO A 187 -14.51 14.03 -25.89
C PRO A 187 -14.80 12.73 -26.65
N THR A 188 -13.78 11.90 -26.80
CA THR A 188 -13.89 10.56 -27.38
C THR A 188 -13.59 9.56 -26.27
N TYR A 189 -14.49 8.61 -26.08
CA TYR A 189 -14.38 7.59 -25.05
C TYR A 189 -13.79 6.32 -25.65
N LYS A 190 -12.75 5.81 -25.05
CA LYS A 190 -12.06 4.59 -25.49
C LYS A 190 -12.08 3.52 -24.40
N PRO A 191 -12.17 2.23 -24.77
CA PRO A 191 -12.05 1.13 -23.79
C PRO A 191 -10.66 1.15 -23.15
N LEU A 192 -10.57 0.56 -21.97
CA LEU A 192 -9.29 0.38 -21.29
C LEU A 192 -8.43 -0.65 -22.04
N TYR A 193 -7.13 -0.56 -21.93
CA TYR A 193 -6.18 -1.58 -22.34
C TYR A 193 -5.20 -1.88 -21.18
N VAL A 194 -4.38 -2.92 -21.34
CA VAL A 194 -3.51 -3.42 -20.24
C VAL A 194 -2.62 -2.32 -19.67
N GLY A 195 -2.09 -1.44 -20.51
CA GLY A 195 -1.25 -0.31 -20.07
C GLY A 195 -1.93 0.69 -19.14
N HIS A 196 -3.27 0.68 -19.04
CA HIS A 196 -3.99 1.49 -18.05
C HIS A 196 -4.01 0.89 -16.65
N LEU A 197 -3.71 -0.41 -16.53
CA LEU A 197 -3.66 -1.07 -15.24
C LEU A 197 -2.36 -0.74 -14.50
N THR A 198 -2.37 -0.97 -13.23
CA THR A 198 -1.23 -0.73 -12.33
C THR A 198 -0.82 -2.06 -11.72
N PRO A 199 0.45 -2.45 -11.79
CA PRO A 199 0.90 -3.63 -11.08
C PRO A 199 0.84 -3.40 -9.58
N ALA A 200 0.47 -4.43 -8.83
CA ALA A 200 0.49 -4.42 -7.38
C ALA A 200 1.12 -5.70 -6.86
N VAL A 201 2.05 -5.56 -5.92
CA VAL A 201 2.86 -6.64 -5.38
C VAL A 201 2.37 -7.01 -3.98
N LYS A 202 2.31 -8.31 -3.67
CA LYS A 202 1.96 -8.80 -2.33
C LYS A 202 2.86 -8.20 -1.27
N ALA A 203 2.27 -7.63 -0.22
CA ALA A 203 3.01 -7.06 0.90
C ALA A 203 3.86 -8.12 1.64
N GLN A 204 3.35 -9.34 1.75
CA GLN A 204 4.09 -10.48 2.33
C GLN A 204 5.37 -10.75 1.54
N TYR A 205 5.29 -10.79 0.22
CA TYR A 205 6.48 -11.02 -0.62
C TYR A 205 7.55 -9.94 -0.42
N LEU A 206 7.15 -8.67 -0.42
CA LEU A 206 8.08 -7.57 -0.16
C LEU A 206 8.72 -7.68 1.22
N PHE A 207 7.93 -8.01 2.23
CA PHE A 207 8.42 -8.22 3.59
C PHE A 207 9.47 -9.33 3.66
N ASP A 208 9.18 -10.47 3.03
CA ASP A 208 10.06 -11.64 2.99
C ASP A 208 11.38 -11.34 2.27
N GLN A 209 11.31 -10.68 1.11
CA GLN A 209 12.50 -10.37 0.33
C GLN A 209 13.39 -9.32 1.04
N ILE A 210 12.80 -8.29 1.66
CA ILE A 210 13.56 -7.28 2.41
C ILE A 210 14.37 -7.94 3.53
N LEU A 211 13.76 -8.84 4.31
CA LEU A 211 14.47 -9.53 5.38
C LEU A 211 15.51 -10.51 4.85
N LYS A 212 15.20 -11.23 3.78
CA LYS A 212 16.12 -12.13 3.10
C LYS A 212 17.36 -11.41 2.57
N ASP A 213 17.18 -10.27 1.89
CA ASP A 213 18.27 -9.44 1.34
C ASP A 213 19.12 -8.79 2.45
N ALA A 214 18.55 -8.64 3.65
CA ALA A 214 19.25 -8.23 4.86
C ALA A 214 19.99 -9.40 5.55
N GLY A 215 19.86 -10.63 5.08
CA GLY A 215 20.42 -11.83 5.69
C GLY A 215 19.72 -12.23 6.97
N ILE A 216 18.46 -11.85 7.17
CA ILE A 216 17.67 -12.15 8.35
C ILE A 216 16.66 -13.23 8.01
N GLN A 217 16.65 -14.28 8.82
CA GLN A 217 15.59 -15.29 8.81
C GLN A 217 14.52 -14.95 9.84
N TYR A 218 13.30 -15.36 9.61
CA TYR A 218 12.26 -15.22 10.62
C TYR A 218 11.31 -16.42 10.63
N ALA A 219 10.64 -16.59 11.77
CA ALA A 219 9.53 -17.51 11.94
C ALA A 219 8.31 -16.74 12.45
N SER A 220 7.13 -17.08 11.93
CA SER A 220 5.86 -16.51 12.40
C SER A 220 4.74 -17.51 12.18
N ASP A 221 3.78 -17.56 13.08
CA ASP A 221 2.56 -18.37 12.93
C ASP A 221 1.40 -17.53 12.42
N ASN A 222 1.41 -16.20 12.66
CA ASN A 222 0.25 -15.33 12.42
C ASN A 222 0.48 -14.21 11.40
N LEU A 223 1.73 -13.89 11.05
CA LEU A 223 2.03 -12.78 10.13
C LEU A 223 1.40 -12.97 8.74
N SER A 224 1.42 -14.20 8.23
CA SER A 224 0.82 -14.51 6.93
C SER A 224 -0.68 -14.19 6.90
N GLY A 225 -1.39 -14.41 8.02
CA GLY A 225 -2.80 -14.04 8.15
C GLY A 225 -3.02 -12.51 8.17
N CYS A 226 -2.07 -11.75 8.71
CA CYS A 226 -2.14 -10.28 8.71
C CYS A 226 -1.98 -9.70 7.30
N LEU A 227 -1.15 -10.33 6.47
CA LEU A 227 -0.80 -9.85 5.13
C LEU A 227 -1.51 -10.62 4.01
N GLU A 228 -2.47 -11.48 4.35
CA GLU A 228 -3.26 -12.22 3.38
C GLU A 228 -4.05 -11.24 2.48
N ASN A 229 -3.89 -11.40 1.18
CA ASN A 229 -4.52 -10.55 0.17
C ASN A 229 -4.20 -9.04 0.28
N VAL A 230 -3.12 -8.68 0.96
CA VAL A 230 -2.63 -7.31 1.06
C VAL A 230 -1.59 -7.04 -0.01
N TYR A 231 -1.77 -5.95 -0.75
CA TYR A 231 -0.94 -5.57 -1.88
C TYR A 231 -0.47 -4.12 -1.78
N VAL A 232 0.67 -3.87 -2.37
CA VAL A 232 1.24 -2.53 -2.56
C VAL A 232 1.18 -2.19 -4.04
N PRO A 233 0.36 -1.21 -4.46
CA PRO A 233 0.34 -0.75 -5.84
C PRO A 233 1.69 -0.11 -6.21
N PHE A 234 2.27 -0.57 -7.30
CA PHE A 234 3.46 0.01 -7.89
C PHE A 234 3.00 1.07 -8.90
N VAL A 235 2.76 2.26 -8.39
CA VAL A 235 2.26 3.38 -9.19
C VAL A 235 3.45 4.11 -9.77
N ASN A 236 3.50 4.12 -11.10
CA ASN A 236 4.52 4.84 -11.83
C ASN A 236 4.47 6.34 -11.59
N GLY A 237 5.60 6.99 -11.59
CA GLY A 237 5.77 8.43 -11.50
C GLY A 237 6.90 8.90 -10.59
N GLN A 238 7.54 7.98 -9.86
CA GLN A 238 8.77 8.32 -9.15
C GLN A 238 9.95 7.60 -9.77
N TYR A 239 11.05 8.30 -9.85
CA TYR A 239 12.22 7.96 -10.60
C TYR A 239 13.37 7.59 -9.68
N LEU A 240 14.40 7.00 -10.26
CA LEU A 240 15.62 6.60 -9.57
C LEU A 240 16.23 7.71 -8.72
N ASN A 241 16.05 8.93 -9.13
CA ASN A 241 16.49 10.07 -8.36
C ASN A 241 15.29 10.58 -7.54
N SER A 242 15.33 10.41 -6.23
CA SER A 242 14.29 10.84 -5.30
C SER A 242 13.97 12.34 -5.34
N SER A 243 14.73 13.12 -6.11
CA SER A 243 14.49 14.54 -6.35
C SER A 243 13.70 14.84 -7.63
N LEU A 244 13.39 13.84 -8.48
CA LEU A 244 12.70 14.06 -9.74
C LEU A 244 11.26 13.55 -9.66
N GLY A 245 10.30 14.43 -9.50
CA GLY A 245 8.89 14.19 -9.69
C GLY A 245 8.44 14.63 -11.10
N LEU A 246 7.20 14.35 -11.50
CA LEU A 246 6.65 14.86 -12.78
C LEU A 246 6.82 16.38 -12.90
N ASN A 247 6.66 17.11 -11.78
CA ASN A 247 6.88 18.55 -11.73
C ASN A 247 8.34 18.94 -11.96
N ASP A 248 9.28 18.04 -11.67
CA ASP A 248 10.71 18.29 -11.81
C ASP A 248 11.20 18.07 -13.24
N ILE A 249 10.44 17.33 -14.05
CA ILE A 249 10.69 17.09 -15.47
C ILE A 249 9.67 17.77 -16.37
N ALA A 250 8.66 18.46 -15.80
CA ALA A 250 7.68 19.19 -16.58
C ALA A 250 8.39 20.22 -17.46
N SER A 251 8.26 20.06 -18.75
CA SER A 251 8.95 20.89 -19.72
C SER A 251 8.02 21.36 -20.83
N THR A 252 8.14 22.62 -21.14
CA THR A 252 7.41 23.26 -22.23
C THR A 252 8.41 24.05 -23.07
N LEU A 253 8.51 23.68 -24.32
CA LEU A 253 9.30 24.40 -25.30
C LEU A 253 8.38 25.02 -26.34
N ALA A 254 8.66 26.23 -26.73
CA ALA A 254 7.81 26.91 -27.70
C ALA A 254 8.65 27.80 -28.63
N LEU A 255 8.15 28.02 -29.83
CA LEU A 255 8.78 28.93 -30.76
C LEU A 255 8.75 30.37 -30.23
N ALA A 256 9.89 31.03 -30.19
CA ALA A 256 9.96 32.44 -29.92
C ALA A 256 9.24 33.26 -31.00
N SER A 257 8.74 34.46 -30.65
CA SER A 257 7.88 35.30 -31.46
C SER A 257 8.44 35.80 -32.80
N ASN A 258 9.64 35.38 -33.20
CA ASN A 258 10.37 35.92 -34.35
C ASN A 258 10.76 34.85 -35.39
N VAL A 259 10.12 33.68 -35.41
CA VAL A 259 10.43 32.69 -36.43
C VAL A 259 9.86 33.14 -37.78
N THR A 260 10.76 33.51 -38.71
CA THR A 260 10.40 33.87 -40.08
C THR A 260 10.12 32.63 -40.91
N GLY A 261 9.11 32.69 -41.78
CA GLY A 261 8.68 31.59 -42.63
C GLY A 261 9.81 30.89 -43.38
N GLN A 262 9.65 29.60 -43.53
CA GLN A 262 10.54 28.77 -44.35
C GLN A 262 9.83 28.42 -45.65
N THR A 263 10.57 28.46 -46.76
CA THR A 263 10.05 28.08 -48.09
C THR A 263 10.37 26.61 -48.35
N PHE A 264 9.35 25.83 -48.68
CA PHE A 264 9.44 24.40 -48.94
C PHE A 264 9.20 24.12 -50.40
N GLY A 265 9.99 23.25 -51.02
CA GLY A 265 9.83 22.76 -52.38
C GLY A 265 9.02 21.45 -52.44
N PRO A 266 8.78 20.92 -53.67
CA PRO A 266 8.05 19.66 -53.84
C PRO A 266 8.82 18.49 -53.28
N GLY A 267 8.17 17.71 -52.39
CA GLY A 267 8.75 16.54 -51.72
C GLY A 267 8.47 16.53 -50.21
N ASP A 268 8.82 15.45 -49.54
CA ASP A 268 8.73 15.37 -48.09
C ASP A 268 9.70 16.36 -47.48
N VAL A 269 9.20 17.37 -46.82
CA VAL A 269 10.01 18.37 -46.15
C VAL A 269 9.83 18.20 -44.63
N GLN A 270 10.95 18.00 -43.95
CA GLN A 270 10.99 17.94 -42.51
C GLN A 270 11.48 19.27 -41.95
N TYR A 271 10.79 19.77 -40.98
CA TYR A 271 11.20 20.89 -40.15
C TYR A 271 11.64 20.36 -38.79
N ASN A 272 12.89 20.60 -38.43
CA ASN A 272 13.37 20.23 -37.12
C ASN A 272 12.82 21.19 -36.07
N LEU A 273 11.66 20.80 -35.49
CA LEU A 273 10.95 21.59 -34.50
C LEU A 273 11.84 21.81 -33.29
N SER A 274 12.47 20.75 -32.79
CA SER A 274 13.28 20.77 -31.58
C SER A 274 14.38 21.82 -31.62
N SER A 275 15.08 21.96 -32.77
CA SER A 275 16.18 22.92 -32.90
C SER A 275 15.77 24.40 -32.94
N ALA A 276 14.48 24.65 -33.15
CA ALA A 276 13.91 25.99 -33.25
C ALA A 276 13.19 26.47 -32.00
N LEU A 277 12.99 25.56 -31.05
CA LEU A 277 12.28 25.85 -29.81
C LEU A 277 13.16 26.56 -28.77
N THR A 278 12.49 27.42 -28.00
CA THR A 278 13.09 28.04 -26.81
C THR A 278 12.45 27.40 -25.58
N GLU A 279 13.27 27.09 -24.59
CA GLU A 279 12.82 26.51 -23.33
C GLU A 279 12.08 27.57 -22.51
N TYR A 280 10.80 27.33 -22.20
CA TYR A 280 9.99 28.16 -21.30
C TYR A 280 9.94 27.58 -19.89
N GLN A 281 9.96 26.27 -19.80
CA GLN A 281 10.01 25.52 -18.56
C GLN A 281 10.80 24.23 -18.83
N ASP A 282 11.83 24.01 -18.04
CA ASP A 282 12.61 22.76 -18.04
C ASP A 282 13.15 22.55 -16.61
N ALA A 283 12.27 22.01 -15.77
CA ALA A 283 12.55 21.83 -14.35
C ALA A 283 13.65 20.80 -14.10
N GLY A 284 13.69 19.74 -14.92
CA GLY A 284 14.68 18.66 -14.84
C GLY A 284 16.01 18.98 -15.53
N ASN A 285 16.03 20.03 -16.32
CA ASN A 285 17.13 20.34 -17.25
C ASN A 285 17.40 19.16 -18.23
N ASP A 286 16.31 18.53 -18.67
CA ASP A 286 16.33 17.35 -19.54
C ASP A 286 16.41 17.72 -21.03
N TRP A 287 16.19 18.99 -21.36
CA TRP A 287 16.34 19.51 -22.71
C TRP A 287 17.68 20.23 -22.88
N SER A 288 18.34 19.97 -23.99
CA SER A 288 19.52 20.71 -24.40
C SER A 288 19.50 20.93 -25.90
N SER A 289 19.49 22.20 -26.32
CA SER A 289 19.44 22.57 -27.75
C SER A 289 18.28 21.93 -28.52
N GLY A 290 17.12 21.81 -27.86
CA GLY A 290 15.91 21.23 -28.41
C GLY A 290 15.88 19.68 -28.45
N ILE A 291 16.84 19.02 -27.85
CA ILE A 291 16.89 17.56 -27.70
C ILE A 291 16.53 17.22 -26.27
N PHE A 292 15.52 16.40 -26.09
CA PHE A 292 15.15 15.82 -24.81
C PHE A 292 16.06 14.62 -24.51
N THR A 293 16.58 14.52 -23.31
CA THR A 293 17.30 13.33 -22.84
C THR A 293 16.46 12.67 -21.75
N ALA A 294 16.08 11.42 -21.97
CA ALA A 294 15.28 10.71 -21.00
C ALA A 294 16.02 10.53 -19.68
N PRO A 295 15.50 11.05 -18.56
CA PRO A 295 16.15 10.95 -17.25
C PRO A 295 16.04 9.55 -16.63
N PHE A 296 15.23 8.66 -17.19
CA PHE A 296 14.98 7.29 -16.74
C PHE A 296 14.28 6.49 -17.84
N ASN A 297 14.18 5.17 -17.65
CA ASN A 297 13.40 4.30 -18.55
C ASN A 297 11.92 4.51 -18.32
N GLY A 298 11.17 4.78 -19.37
CA GLY A 298 9.74 4.95 -19.21
C GLY A 298 9.03 5.37 -20.47
N GLN A 299 7.73 5.46 -20.33
CA GLN A 299 6.85 5.93 -21.38
C GLN A 299 6.58 7.43 -21.18
N PHE A 300 6.96 8.22 -22.15
CA PHE A 300 6.85 9.67 -22.14
C PHE A 300 5.82 10.14 -23.16
N SER A 301 4.82 10.90 -22.71
CA SER A 301 3.80 11.45 -23.59
C SER A 301 4.08 12.93 -23.88
N PHE A 302 4.31 13.23 -25.12
CA PHE A 302 4.57 14.59 -25.59
C PHE A 302 3.37 15.11 -26.35
N LYS A 303 2.90 16.29 -25.96
CA LYS A 303 1.94 17.07 -26.73
C LYS A 303 2.71 17.99 -27.65
N VAL A 304 2.50 17.82 -28.94
CA VAL A 304 3.05 18.70 -29.97
C VAL A 304 1.92 19.51 -30.54
N TRP A 305 2.06 20.83 -30.57
CA TRP A 305 1.10 21.70 -31.23
C TRP A 305 1.80 22.58 -32.24
N ALA A 306 1.08 22.85 -33.34
CA ALA A 306 1.57 23.70 -34.39
C ALA A 306 0.48 24.66 -34.90
N SER A 307 0.81 25.92 -34.94
CA SER A 307 -0.03 26.97 -35.50
C SER A 307 0.75 27.77 -36.51
N GLY A 308 0.11 28.19 -37.57
CA GLY A 308 0.81 28.95 -38.62
C GLY A 308 -0.09 29.31 -39.79
N GLU A 309 0.56 29.84 -40.82
CA GLU A 309 -0.05 30.14 -42.09
C GLU A 309 0.76 29.57 -43.24
N ILE A 310 0.03 29.24 -44.33
CA ILE A 310 0.63 28.79 -45.57
C ILE A 310 0.38 29.86 -46.64
N THR A 311 1.49 30.33 -47.20
CA THR A 311 1.42 31.24 -48.37
C THR A 311 1.96 30.49 -49.56
N SER A 312 1.09 30.30 -50.59
CA SER A 312 1.43 29.63 -51.84
C SER A 312 0.99 30.42 -53.02
N SER A 313 1.76 30.38 -54.11
CA SER A 313 1.38 30.96 -55.41
C SER A 313 0.46 30.06 -56.26
N THR A 314 0.24 28.82 -55.81
CA THR A 314 -0.62 27.82 -56.47
C THR A 314 -1.62 27.22 -55.45
N PHE A 315 -2.80 26.80 -55.90
CA PHE A 315 -3.83 26.16 -55.04
C PHE A 315 -3.32 24.83 -54.49
N LEU A 316 -3.22 24.71 -53.14
CA LEU A 316 -2.96 23.48 -52.44
C LEU A 316 -4.29 22.76 -52.18
N THR A 317 -4.42 21.51 -52.58
CA THR A 317 -5.63 20.71 -52.33
C THR A 317 -5.66 20.16 -50.88
N SER A 318 -4.53 19.86 -50.29
CA SER A 318 -4.37 19.56 -48.84
C SER A 318 -2.90 19.45 -48.46
N LEU A 319 -2.55 19.99 -47.32
CA LEU A 319 -1.25 19.83 -46.69
C LEU A 319 -1.46 19.16 -45.35
N PHE A 320 -0.70 18.10 -45.08
CA PHE A 320 -0.70 17.45 -43.79
C PHE A 320 0.62 17.73 -43.05
N ILE A 321 0.51 18.13 -41.82
CA ILE A 321 1.66 18.27 -40.92
C ILE A 321 1.54 17.19 -39.87
N ARG A 322 2.59 16.40 -39.67
CA ARG A 322 2.63 15.37 -38.62
C ARG A 322 3.93 15.43 -37.86
N PRO A 323 3.91 15.28 -36.54
CA PRO A 323 5.13 15.10 -35.75
C PRO A 323 5.78 13.75 -36.07
N GLU A 324 7.08 13.77 -36.18
CA GLU A 324 7.92 12.59 -36.31
C GLU A 324 8.92 12.58 -35.15
N PHE A 325 9.07 11.43 -34.53
CA PHE A 325 9.90 11.24 -33.35
C PHE A 325 11.15 10.43 -33.71
N TYR A 326 12.31 10.98 -33.36
CA TYR A 326 13.61 10.37 -33.61
C TYR A 326 14.30 10.10 -32.28
N VAL A 327 14.51 8.83 -31.94
CA VAL A 327 15.26 8.41 -30.76
C VAL A 327 16.68 8.06 -31.17
N ASN A 328 17.67 8.69 -30.52
CA ASN A 328 19.08 8.55 -30.85
C ASN A 328 19.40 8.78 -32.35
N GLY A 329 18.65 9.70 -32.95
CA GLY A 329 18.77 10.05 -34.38
C GLY A 329 18.11 9.05 -35.34
N VAL A 330 17.45 8.00 -34.82
CA VAL A 330 16.71 7.02 -35.63
C VAL A 330 15.22 7.31 -35.55
N PHE A 331 14.54 7.31 -36.68
CA PHE A 331 13.09 7.44 -36.74
C PHE A 331 12.41 6.26 -36.04
N VAL A 332 11.51 6.56 -35.10
CA VAL A 332 10.83 5.54 -34.29
C VAL A 332 9.35 5.48 -34.57
N SER A 333 8.67 6.63 -34.59
CA SER A 333 7.23 6.64 -34.77
C SER A 333 6.70 7.95 -35.39
N THR A 334 5.52 7.84 -35.96
CA THR A 334 4.62 8.98 -36.23
C THR A 334 3.31 8.72 -35.54
N PRO A 335 2.67 9.73 -34.91
CA PRO A 335 1.28 9.58 -34.50
C PRO A 335 0.41 9.22 -35.74
N THR A 336 -0.64 8.45 -35.49
CA THR A 336 -1.65 8.15 -36.52
C THR A 336 -2.39 9.40 -37.02
N ASP A 337 -2.42 10.43 -36.16
CA ASP A 337 -3.09 11.68 -36.44
C ASP A 337 -2.12 12.69 -37.06
N SER A 338 -2.48 13.17 -38.26
CA SER A 338 -1.82 14.27 -38.96
C SER A 338 -2.71 15.50 -38.96
N PHE A 339 -2.11 16.68 -38.92
CA PHE A 339 -2.90 17.92 -39.02
C PHE A 339 -3.19 18.22 -40.46
N LEU A 340 -4.46 18.44 -40.80
CA LEU A 340 -4.80 19.07 -42.05
C LEU A 340 -4.52 20.58 -41.91
N ALA A 341 -3.60 21.10 -42.68
CA ALA A 341 -3.26 22.51 -42.67
C ALA A 341 -4.04 23.24 -43.77
N ASP A 342 -4.97 24.11 -43.38
CA ASP A 342 -5.57 25.11 -44.21
C ASP A 342 -4.64 26.34 -44.35
N ILE A 343 -5.10 27.39 -45.03
CA ILE A 343 -4.35 28.65 -45.19
C ILE A 343 -3.83 29.17 -43.84
N THR A 344 -4.61 29.01 -42.79
CA THR A 344 -4.19 29.17 -41.41
C THR A 344 -4.54 27.90 -40.65
N PHE A 345 -3.60 27.39 -39.83
CA PHE A 345 -3.80 26.17 -39.06
C PHE A 345 -3.43 26.37 -37.58
N SER A 346 -4.14 25.64 -36.72
CA SER A 346 -3.80 25.53 -35.29
C SER A 346 -4.29 24.17 -34.80
N ASN A 347 -3.40 23.25 -34.59
CA ASN A 347 -3.69 21.86 -34.22
C ASN A 347 -2.69 21.34 -33.22
N SER A 348 -3.08 20.32 -32.45
CA SER A 348 -2.20 19.61 -31.52
C SER A 348 -2.42 18.10 -31.57
N VAL A 349 -1.38 17.35 -31.23
CA VAL A 349 -1.44 15.91 -31.11
C VAL A 349 -0.61 15.49 -29.87
N ILE A 350 -1.05 14.45 -29.18
CA ILE A 350 -0.28 13.82 -28.11
C ILE A 350 0.25 12.50 -28.64
N SER A 351 1.51 12.25 -28.45
CA SER A 351 2.16 10.99 -28.79
C SER A 351 2.96 10.46 -27.62
N THR A 352 2.89 9.17 -27.40
CA THR A 352 3.60 8.48 -26.34
C THR A 352 4.74 7.67 -26.94
N ILE A 353 5.92 7.74 -26.31
CA ILE A 353 7.16 7.13 -26.79
C ILE A 353 7.85 6.47 -25.61
N ASP A 354 8.34 5.26 -25.83
CA ASP A 354 9.15 4.52 -24.86
C ASP A 354 10.61 4.94 -25.02
N LEU A 355 11.23 5.37 -23.93
CA LEU A 355 12.61 5.81 -23.88
C LEU A 355 13.34 5.10 -22.73
N ASN A 356 14.59 4.75 -22.97
CA ASN A 356 15.49 4.31 -21.91
C ASN A 356 16.26 5.51 -21.35
N GLU A 357 16.77 5.38 -20.12
CA GLU A 357 17.63 6.40 -19.51
C GLU A 357 18.80 6.76 -20.42
N GLY A 358 18.95 8.04 -20.66
CA GLY A 358 19.99 8.58 -21.55
C GLY A 358 19.65 8.57 -23.04
N ASP A 359 18.49 8.00 -23.45
CA ASP A 359 18.02 8.14 -24.83
C ASP A 359 17.73 9.59 -25.15
N THR A 360 18.11 10.00 -26.36
CA THR A 360 17.85 11.35 -26.85
C THR A 360 16.68 11.35 -27.79
N LEU A 361 15.74 12.28 -27.58
CA LEU A 361 14.56 12.45 -28.41
C LEU A 361 14.60 13.79 -29.15
N GLU A 362 14.47 13.73 -30.46
CA GLU A 362 14.31 14.88 -31.34
C GLU A 362 12.96 14.82 -32.03
N ILE A 363 12.23 15.95 -32.04
CA ILE A 363 10.91 16.05 -32.65
C ILE A 363 11.01 16.89 -33.93
N ARG A 364 10.53 16.32 -35.02
CA ARG A 364 10.46 16.98 -36.32
C ARG A 364 9.00 17.06 -36.78
N LEU A 365 8.67 18.08 -37.52
CA LEU A 365 7.40 18.19 -38.25
C LEU A 365 7.63 17.79 -39.70
N ALA A 366 7.03 16.69 -40.13
CA ALA A 366 7.00 16.30 -41.52
C ALA A 366 5.79 16.96 -42.22
N MET A 367 6.07 17.53 -43.32
CA MET A 367 5.05 18.16 -44.16
C MET A 367 4.81 17.32 -45.39
N ILE A 368 3.62 16.78 -45.53
CA ILE A 368 3.24 15.89 -46.62
C ILE A 368 2.21 16.60 -47.50
N LEU A 369 2.56 16.79 -48.74
CA LEU A 369 1.59 17.19 -49.74
C LEU A 369 0.84 15.94 -50.18
N ASN A 370 -0.42 15.82 -49.80
CA ASN A 370 -1.24 14.71 -50.27
C ASN A 370 -1.60 15.00 -51.72
N ASP A 371 -0.95 14.28 -52.61
CA ASP A 371 -1.12 14.39 -54.03
C ASP A 371 -1.69 13.07 -54.56
N ASP A 372 -2.77 13.14 -55.25
CA ASP A 372 -3.36 12.06 -56.03
C ASP A 372 -2.55 11.79 -57.31
N GLY A 373 -1.23 12.01 -57.24
CA GLY A 373 -0.25 11.71 -58.26
C GLY A 373 0.22 12.91 -59.09
N THR A 374 -0.21 14.13 -58.76
CA THR A 374 0.32 15.36 -59.35
C THR A 374 1.31 16.05 -58.44
N THR A 375 2.42 16.49 -58.99
CA THR A 375 3.50 17.16 -58.27
C THR A 375 2.97 18.38 -57.51
N GLY A 376 3.19 18.44 -56.20
CA GLY A 376 2.84 19.59 -55.37
C GLY A 376 3.41 20.93 -55.82
N PRO A 377 2.91 22.04 -55.27
CA PRO A 377 3.32 23.38 -55.70
C PRO A 377 4.83 23.54 -55.47
N ALA A 378 5.50 24.11 -56.49
CA ALA A 378 6.92 24.33 -56.49
C ALA A 378 7.39 25.25 -55.34
N ASP A 379 6.51 26.14 -54.85
CA ASP A 379 6.85 27.15 -53.84
C ASP A 379 5.65 27.36 -52.86
N ALA A 380 5.70 26.69 -51.73
CA ALA A 380 4.87 26.99 -50.55
C ALA A 380 5.74 27.51 -49.42
N THR A 381 5.36 28.63 -48.83
CA THR A 381 6.01 29.15 -47.62
C THR A 381 5.12 28.86 -46.46
N ILE A 382 5.64 28.15 -45.47
CA ILE A 382 4.97 27.90 -44.18
C ILE A 382 5.60 28.79 -43.14
N THR A 383 4.78 29.56 -42.47
CA THR A 383 5.21 30.39 -41.35
C THR A 383 4.57 29.86 -40.08
N PHE A 384 5.38 29.32 -39.20
CA PHE A 384 4.92 28.91 -37.87
C PHE A 384 4.81 30.12 -36.94
N TYR A 385 3.74 30.21 -36.18
CA TYR A 385 3.54 31.28 -35.22
C TYR A 385 4.32 30.97 -33.94
N GLY A 386 5.04 31.97 -33.45
CA GLY A 386 5.66 31.94 -32.14
C GLY A 386 4.66 32.28 -31.03
N ASN A 387 4.97 31.83 -29.83
CA ASN A 387 4.16 32.09 -28.64
C ASN A 387 4.57 33.43 -28.00
N GLY A 388 3.57 34.18 -27.50
CA GLY A 388 3.84 35.29 -26.57
C GLY A 388 4.21 34.75 -25.18
N ALA A 389 4.78 35.58 -24.34
CA ALA A 389 5.16 35.20 -22.97
C ALA A 389 3.89 34.86 -22.14
N ASN A 390 3.49 33.68 -21.99
CA ASN A 390 2.30 33.11 -21.35
C ASN A 390 1.12 32.78 -22.29
N ASP A 391 1.35 32.66 -23.58
CA ASP A 391 0.30 32.28 -24.52
C ASP A 391 0.78 31.12 -25.41
N TYR A 392 0.17 29.95 -25.24
CA TYR A 392 0.51 28.71 -25.94
C TYR A 392 -0.27 28.54 -27.26
N THR A 393 -0.65 29.65 -27.92
CA THR A 393 -1.39 29.63 -29.16
C THR A 393 -0.51 29.43 -30.39
N GLY A 394 0.83 29.44 -30.24
CA GLY A 394 1.80 29.30 -31.33
C GLY A 394 2.15 27.85 -31.66
N THR A 395 3.45 27.56 -31.72
CA THR A 395 3.97 26.21 -32.03
C THR A 395 4.92 25.77 -30.91
N GLY A 396 4.82 24.51 -30.43
CA GLY A 396 5.65 24.03 -29.39
C GLY A 396 5.47 22.56 -29.06
N VAL A 397 6.14 22.13 -27.98
CA VAL A 397 6.07 20.78 -27.42
C VAL A 397 6.01 20.87 -25.91
N GLU A 398 5.27 19.98 -25.30
CA GLU A 398 5.10 19.87 -23.87
C GLU A 398 5.16 18.39 -23.46
N LEU A 399 5.91 18.05 -22.43
CA LEU A 399 5.82 16.75 -21.78
C LEU A 399 4.57 16.77 -20.89
N VAL A 400 3.52 16.03 -21.27
CA VAL A 400 2.21 16.09 -20.61
C VAL A 400 1.99 14.96 -19.62
N SER A 401 2.65 13.83 -19.81
CA SER A 401 2.59 12.72 -18.86
C SER A 401 3.74 11.74 -19.04
N VAL A 402 3.99 10.98 -17.99
CA VAL A 402 4.91 9.85 -17.99
C VAL A 402 4.12 8.62 -17.58
N GLY A 403 4.17 7.59 -18.41
CA GLY A 403 3.42 6.35 -18.20
C GLY A 403 4.18 5.31 -17.38
N THR A 404 3.75 4.07 -17.47
CA THR A 404 4.43 2.92 -16.87
C THR A 404 5.82 2.76 -17.51
N ALA A 405 6.85 2.52 -16.67
CA ALA A 405 8.21 2.28 -17.17
C ALA A 405 8.27 0.95 -17.93
N LEU A 406 8.68 0.99 -19.18
CA LEU A 406 8.71 -0.14 -20.10
C LEU A 406 10.10 -0.34 -20.72
N THR A 407 10.38 -1.56 -21.12
CA THR A 407 11.42 -1.89 -22.08
C THR A 407 10.87 -2.97 -23.02
N ASN A 408 10.71 -2.64 -24.31
CA ASN A 408 10.17 -3.56 -25.34
C ASN A 408 8.83 -4.21 -24.92
N ASP A 409 7.87 -3.40 -24.48
CA ASP A 409 6.57 -3.85 -23.97
C ASP A 409 6.61 -4.64 -22.65
N THR A 410 7.77 -4.77 -22.04
CA THR A 410 7.94 -5.38 -20.72
C THR A 410 7.86 -4.33 -19.64
N VAL A 411 7.02 -4.54 -18.64
CA VAL A 411 6.89 -3.66 -17.47
C VAL A 411 8.01 -3.97 -16.50
N LEU A 412 8.88 -3.00 -16.29
CA LEU A 412 9.99 -3.10 -15.35
C LEU A 412 9.54 -2.72 -13.95
N MET A 413 9.49 -3.69 -13.05
CA MET A 413 8.98 -3.49 -11.71
C MET A 413 9.89 -2.62 -10.85
N GLU A 414 11.20 -2.64 -11.10
CA GLU A 414 12.17 -1.76 -10.43
C GLU A 414 11.79 -0.28 -10.59
N TRP A 415 11.39 0.11 -11.80
CA TRP A 415 11.05 1.51 -12.13
C TRP A 415 9.63 1.92 -11.72
N ASN A 416 8.76 0.93 -11.51
CA ASN A 416 7.40 1.16 -11.05
C ASN A 416 7.27 1.11 -9.53
N ALA A 417 8.30 0.64 -8.82
CA ALA A 417 8.30 0.54 -7.37
C ALA A 417 8.10 1.92 -6.71
N PRO A 418 7.23 2.02 -5.70
CA PRO A 418 7.01 3.27 -5.00
C PRO A 418 8.28 3.73 -4.27
N ASP A 419 8.51 5.05 -4.24
CA ASP A 419 9.66 5.63 -3.55
C ASP A 419 9.50 5.52 -2.03
N MET A 420 9.86 4.38 -1.50
CA MET A 420 9.77 4.06 -0.08
C MET A 420 11.02 3.32 0.38
N LYS A 421 11.57 3.72 1.52
CA LYS A 421 12.68 2.99 2.12
C LYS A 421 12.19 1.64 2.67
N GLN A 422 13.03 0.61 2.55
CA GLN A 422 12.74 -0.72 3.09
C GLN A 422 12.47 -0.69 4.59
N ILE A 423 13.21 0.14 5.33
CA ILE A 423 13.00 0.30 6.77
C ILE A 423 11.64 0.92 7.09
N ASP A 424 11.20 1.90 6.28
CA ASP A 424 9.90 2.55 6.46
C ASP A 424 8.75 1.58 6.16
N PHE A 425 8.94 0.69 5.16
CA PHE A 425 8.00 -0.39 4.86
C PHE A 425 7.86 -1.33 6.06
N ILE A 426 8.98 -1.91 6.55
CA ILE A 426 8.98 -2.83 7.70
C ILE A 426 8.38 -2.17 8.94
N THR A 427 8.78 -0.93 9.23
CA THR A 427 8.26 -0.16 10.38
C THR A 427 6.76 0.12 10.24
N SER A 428 6.29 0.39 9.03
CA SER A 428 4.85 0.61 8.80
C SER A 428 4.05 -0.66 9.01
N ILE A 429 4.49 -1.80 8.48
CA ILE A 429 3.86 -3.10 8.73
C ILE A 429 3.87 -3.44 10.23
N GLN A 430 5.00 -3.20 10.92
CA GLN A 430 5.08 -3.37 12.36
C GLN A 430 4.03 -2.54 13.10
N LYS A 431 3.90 -1.25 12.76
CA LYS A 431 2.96 -0.33 13.39
C LYS A 431 1.50 -0.63 13.04
N MET A 432 1.22 -1.11 11.82
CA MET A 432 -0.13 -1.49 11.43
C MET A 432 -0.63 -2.67 12.27
N PHE A 433 0.16 -3.70 12.38
CA PHE A 433 -0.23 -4.96 13.01
C PHE A 433 0.32 -5.14 14.43
N ASN A 434 0.94 -4.10 14.99
CA ASN A 434 1.54 -4.15 16.33
C ASN A 434 2.47 -5.36 16.50
N LEU A 435 3.44 -5.52 15.58
CA LEU A 435 4.29 -6.71 15.54
C LEU A 435 5.43 -6.63 16.57
N ALA A 436 5.61 -7.71 17.32
CA ALA A 436 6.79 -7.96 18.14
C ALA A 436 7.89 -8.60 17.29
N PHE A 437 9.07 -8.02 17.30
CA PHE A 437 10.29 -8.56 16.68
C PHE A 437 11.19 -9.10 17.79
N VAL A 438 11.18 -10.39 17.98
CA VAL A 438 11.91 -11.05 19.07
C VAL A 438 13.08 -11.85 18.50
N PRO A 439 14.32 -11.51 18.83
CA PRO A 439 15.48 -12.28 18.40
C PRO A 439 15.45 -13.71 18.95
N ASP A 440 15.76 -14.69 18.11
CA ASP A 440 16.00 -16.05 18.56
C ASP A 440 17.34 -16.09 19.34
N ARG A 441 17.34 -16.75 20.48
CA ARG A 441 18.53 -16.80 21.35
C ARG A 441 19.57 -17.80 20.88
N THR A 442 19.16 -18.76 20.08
CA THR A 442 19.98 -19.91 19.67
C THR A 442 20.42 -19.86 18.22
N LEU A 443 19.63 -19.21 17.40
CA LEU A 443 19.87 -19.08 15.96
C LEU A 443 20.31 -17.65 15.61
N PRO A 444 21.50 -17.49 15.03
CA PRO A 444 21.97 -16.17 14.60
C PRO A 444 21.09 -15.60 13.49
N ASN A 445 20.95 -14.27 13.49
CA ASN A 445 20.16 -13.52 12.48
C ASN A 445 18.73 -14.04 12.28
N THR A 446 18.13 -14.64 13.31
CA THR A 446 16.77 -15.19 13.26
C THR A 446 15.86 -14.41 14.20
N LEU A 447 14.68 -14.03 13.69
CA LEU A 447 13.64 -13.33 14.45
C LEU A 447 12.39 -14.20 14.59
N ARG A 448 11.72 -14.11 15.73
CA ARG A 448 10.31 -14.46 15.84
C ARG A 448 9.50 -13.17 15.64
N ILE A 449 8.60 -13.15 14.66
CA ILE A 449 7.80 -11.97 14.34
C ILE A 449 6.33 -12.35 14.47
N GLU A 450 5.63 -11.75 15.43
CA GLU A 450 4.23 -12.04 15.69
C GLU A 450 3.48 -10.77 16.08
N PRO A 451 2.18 -10.68 15.81
CA PRO A 451 1.35 -9.66 16.44
C PRO A 451 1.43 -9.78 17.95
N LEU A 452 1.66 -8.68 18.63
CA LEU A 452 1.89 -8.66 20.08
C LEU A 452 0.73 -9.28 20.87
N VAL A 453 -0.49 -9.03 20.42
CA VAL A 453 -1.71 -9.57 21.04
C VAL A 453 -1.78 -11.09 20.95
N GLU A 454 -1.25 -11.69 19.89
CA GLU A 454 -1.19 -13.15 19.71
C GLU A 454 0.05 -13.75 20.37
N TYR A 455 1.12 -12.96 20.50
CA TYR A 455 2.38 -13.39 21.07
C TYR A 455 2.35 -13.46 22.60
N ILE A 456 1.81 -12.42 23.27
CA ILE A 456 1.76 -12.35 24.71
C ILE A 456 0.89 -13.48 25.26
N GLY A 457 1.52 -14.31 26.09
CA GLY A 457 0.84 -15.42 26.77
C GLY A 457 0.57 -16.64 25.91
N SER A 458 1.10 -16.71 24.67
CA SER A 458 1.05 -17.91 23.84
C SER A 458 2.05 -18.99 24.24
N GLY A 459 3.06 -18.64 25.03
CA GLY A 459 4.11 -19.53 25.51
C GLY A 459 3.70 -20.44 26.66
N ASN A 460 4.72 -20.93 27.39
CA ASN A 460 4.50 -21.80 28.52
C ASN A 460 3.97 -21.05 29.75
N THR A 461 3.33 -21.79 30.62
CA THR A 461 2.93 -21.32 31.94
C THR A 461 3.98 -21.71 32.95
N LEU A 462 4.66 -20.73 33.55
CA LEU A 462 5.76 -20.96 34.50
C LEU A 462 5.36 -20.47 35.90
N ASP A 463 5.59 -21.27 36.91
CA ASP A 463 5.37 -20.86 38.32
C ASP A 463 6.71 -20.38 38.92
N TRP A 464 6.79 -19.06 39.15
CA TRP A 464 7.94 -18.44 39.81
C TRP A 464 7.67 -18.04 41.27
N THR A 465 6.58 -18.50 41.87
CA THR A 465 6.24 -18.21 43.28
C THR A 465 7.39 -18.57 44.22
N SER A 466 7.97 -19.75 44.04
CA SER A 466 9.07 -20.21 44.89
C SER A 466 10.43 -19.57 44.59
N LYS A 467 10.53 -18.84 43.47
CA LYS A 467 11.77 -18.18 43.04
C LYS A 467 11.88 -16.75 43.56
N LEU A 468 10.78 -16.15 43.97
CA LEU A 468 10.74 -14.80 44.50
C LEU A 468 11.43 -14.74 45.86
N ASP A 469 12.47 -13.92 45.99
CA ASP A 469 13.19 -13.70 47.25
C ASP A 469 12.40 -12.75 48.16
N LEU A 470 11.63 -13.32 49.07
CA LEU A 470 10.83 -12.57 50.05
C LEU A 470 11.68 -11.85 51.11
N SER A 471 12.99 -12.07 51.15
CA SER A 471 13.90 -11.34 52.04
C SER A 471 14.32 -9.96 51.50
N LYS A 472 14.00 -9.68 50.27
CA LYS A 472 14.29 -8.44 49.59
C LYS A 472 13.00 -7.64 49.41
N ASP A 473 13.16 -6.34 49.18
CA ASP A 473 12.02 -5.47 48.90
C ASP A 473 11.38 -5.83 47.55
N ILE A 474 10.08 -5.88 47.54
CA ILE A 474 9.27 -6.06 46.35
C ILE A 474 8.51 -4.75 46.13
N ALA A 475 8.73 -4.12 45.00
CA ALA A 475 8.03 -2.88 44.65
C ALA A 475 6.85 -3.17 43.70
N TYR A 476 5.68 -2.65 44.05
CA TYR A 476 4.51 -2.60 43.19
C TYR A 476 4.19 -1.15 42.88
N TYR A 477 4.02 -0.84 41.61
CA TYR A 477 3.64 0.51 41.20
C TYR A 477 2.72 0.47 39.97
N PRO A 478 1.90 1.51 39.79
CA PRO A 478 0.98 1.57 38.64
C PRO A 478 1.75 1.79 37.34
N THR A 479 1.06 1.58 36.25
CA THR A 479 1.54 1.80 34.86
C THR A 479 1.51 3.28 34.44
N VAL A 480 1.23 4.19 35.36
CA VAL A 480 1.01 5.63 35.11
C VAL A 480 2.12 6.29 34.28
N ASP A 481 3.37 5.94 34.54
CA ASP A 481 4.52 6.50 33.82
C ASP A 481 4.63 6.03 32.36
N MET A 482 3.93 4.95 32.01
CA MET A 482 3.86 4.41 30.66
C MET A 482 2.68 4.97 29.87
N GLN A 483 1.80 5.74 30.52
CA GLN A 483 0.58 6.27 29.94
C GLN A 483 0.79 7.66 29.34
N LYS A 484 0.12 7.94 28.23
CA LYS A 484 0.03 9.25 27.59
C LYS A 484 -1.39 9.78 27.63
N ALA A 485 -1.57 11.08 27.60
CA ALA A 485 -2.90 11.69 27.56
C ALA A 485 -3.63 11.43 26.23
N LYS A 486 -2.88 11.17 25.15
CA LYS A 486 -3.41 10.95 23.82
C LYS A 486 -2.52 10.01 23.01
N PHE A 487 -3.15 9.15 22.23
CA PHE A 487 -2.51 8.36 21.18
C PHE A 487 -3.13 8.71 19.84
N THR A 488 -2.30 8.90 18.83
CA THR A 488 -2.76 9.22 17.49
C THR A 488 -2.20 8.20 16.51
N PHE A 489 -3.08 7.41 15.91
CA PHE A 489 -2.76 6.49 14.83
C PHE A 489 -3.09 7.15 13.52
N THR A 490 -2.14 7.26 12.61
CA THR A 490 -2.36 8.02 11.40
C THR A 490 -1.55 7.52 10.22
N TYR A 491 -2.11 7.69 9.05
CA TYR A 491 -1.46 7.58 7.77
C TYR A 491 -0.67 8.85 7.45
N THR A 492 0.27 8.75 6.53
CA THR A 492 0.91 9.92 5.92
C THR A 492 -0.09 10.68 5.05
N GLU A 493 -0.06 12.00 5.10
CA GLU A 493 -0.90 12.85 4.25
C GLU A 493 -0.50 12.74 2.79
N ASP A 494 -1.48 12.81 1.87
CA ASP A 494 -1.26 12.87 0.43
C ASP A 494 -2.11 13.95 -0.23
N GLY A 495 -1.83 14.24 -1.51
CA GLY A 495 -2.43 15.34 -2.25
C GLY A 495 -3.46 14.94 -3.30
N ASP A 496 -3.84 13.65 -3.39
CA ASP A 496 -4.91 13.24 -4.31
C ASP A 496 -6.28 13.82 -3.91
N TYR A 497 -7.21 13.80 -4.85
CA TYR A 497 -8.51 14.47 -4.71
C TYR A 497 -9.25 14.14 -3.42
N PHE A 498 -9.40 12.86 -3.08
CA PHE A 498 -10.15 12.48 -1.90
C PHE A 498 -9.40 12.77 -0.60
N ASN A 499 -8.09 12.53 -0.55
CA ASN A 499 -7.28 12.92 0.59
C ASN A 499 -7.30 14.44 0.82
N SER A 500 -7.31 15.23 -0.24
CA SER A 500 -7.45 16.70 -0.15
C SER A 500 -8.78 17.10 0.46
N ILE A 501 -9.90 16.45 0.10
CA ILE A 501 -11.22 16.71 0.71
C ILE A 501 -11.19 16.44 2.22
N TYR A 502 -10.59 15.33 2.66
CA TYR A 502 -10.45 15.04 4.09
C TYR A 502 -9.58 16.07 4.78
N LYS A 503 -8.46 16.43 4.17
CA LYS A 503 -7.51 17.43 4.69
C LYS A 503 -8.13 18.82 4.85
N ASP A 504 -8.92 19.28 3.88
CA ASP A 504 -9.62 20.57 3.94
C ASP A 504 -10.59 20.65 5.12
N ASN A 505 -11.00 19.51 5.64
CA ASN A 505 -11.84 19.37 6.84
C ASN A 505 -11.03 19.06 8.10
N GLY A 506 -9.71 19.19 8.05
CA GLY A 506 -8.82 18.96 9.19
C GLY A 506 -8.68 17.51 9.58
N ARG A 507 -8.96 16.56 8.67
CA ARG A 507 -8.93 15.13 8.92
C ARG A 507 -7.96 14.42 7.96
N ILE A 508 -7.50 13.25 8.40
CA ILE A 508 -6.82 12.25 7.56
C ILE A 508 -7.72 11.01 7.57
N TYR A 509 -8.01 10.47 6.40
CA TYR A 509 -8.81 9.24 6.28
C TYR A 509 -8.10 8.08 6.99
N GLY A 510 -8.86 7.27 7.75
CA GLY A 510 -8.33 6.16 8.51
C GLY A 510 -7.61 6.54 9.81
N ARG A 511 -7.50 7.82 10.16
CA ARG A 511 -6.88 8.28 11.41
C ARG A 511 -7.77 7.97 12.60
N TYR A 512 -7.15 7.50 13.68
CA TYR A 512 -7.81 7.29 14.96
C TYR A 512 -7.08 8.03 16.09
N GLU A 513 -7.84 8.69 16.93
CA GLU A 513 -7.34 9.35 18.13
C GLU A 513 -7.96 8.69 19.37
N VAL A 514 -7.11 8.20 20.25
CA VAL A 514 -7.50 7.62 21.52
C VAL A 514 -7.08 8.60 22.61
N THR A 515 -8.02 8.98 23.42
CA THR A 515 -7.81 9.91 24.55
C THR A 515 -8.04 9.18 25.87
N GLU A 516 -7.63 9.78 26.96
CA GLU A 516 -7.86 9.25 28.30
C GLU A 516 -9.35 8.96 28.59
N ASN A 517 -10.27 9.69 27.93
CA ASN A 517 -11.70 9.48 28.08
C ASN A 517 -12.22 8.20 27.41
N ASP A 518 -11.41 7.55 26.59
CA ASP A 518 -11.74 6.26 25.95
C ASP A 518 -11.41 5.08 26.85
N PHE A 519 -10.80 5.32 28.02
CA PHE A 519 -10.48 4.32 29.02
C PHE A 519 -11.35 4.52 30.26
N GLU A 520 -11.63 3.44 30.99
CA GLU A 520 -12.46 3.47 32.22
C GLU A 520 -11.85 4.30 33.37
N VAL A 521 -10.52 4.35 33.38
CA VAL A 521 -9.76 5.03 34.44
C VAL A 521 -9.00 6.19 33.81
N ILE A 522 -9.37 7.40 34.21
CA ILE A 522 -8.68 8.63 33.80
C ILE A 522 -7.39 8.73 34.60
N ASN A 523 -6.26 8.89 33.90
CA ASN A 523 -5.00 9.24 34.52
C ASN A 523 -4.81 10.76 34.54
N GLU A 524 -5.09 11.39 35.65
CA GLU A 524 -4.95 12.85 35.84
C GLU A 524 -3.49 13.35 35.70
N PHE A 525 -2.51 12.46 35.72
CA PHE A 525 -1.09 12.77 35.56
C PHE A 525 -0.56 12.52 34.15
N ALA A 526 -1.36 11.87 33.28
CA ALA A 526 -0.93 11.61 31.91
C ALA A 526 -0.75 12.92 31.13
N THR A 527 0.36 13.02 30.45
CA THR A 527 0.70 14.18 29.62
C THR A 527 1.28 13.75 28.27
N GLY A 528 1.17 14.64 27.30
CA GLY A 528 1.75 14.42 25.99
C GLY A 528 0.92 13.52 25.08
N GLU A 529 1.39 13.39 23.86
CA GLU A 529 0.82 12.60 22.79
C GLU A 529 1.86 11.61 22.30
N GLU A 530 1.44 10.38 22.03
CA GLU A 530 2.21 9.42 21.28
C GLU A 530 1.60 9.26 19.90
N LYS A 531 2.41 9.41 18.86
CA LYS A 531 1.97 9.34 17.47
C LYS A 531 2.50 8.08 16.81
N VAL A 532 1.59 7.20 16.41
CA VAL A 532 1.86 6.03 15.60
C VAL A 532 1.56 6.39 14.15
N GLU A 533 2.57 6.90 13.46
CA GLU A 533 2.47 7.28 12.06
C GLU A 533 3.11 6.22 11.18
N ILE A 534 2.44 5.86 10.10
CA ILE A 534 2.94 4.92 9.08
C ILE A 534 3.31 5.68 7.80
N ALA A 535 4.25 5.13 7.05
CA ALA A 535 4.75 5.78 5.83
C ALA A 535 3.83 5.58 4.61
N PHE A 536 2.82 4.72 4.73
CA PHE A 536 1.77 4.63 3.71
C PHE A 536 0.78 5.78 3.83
N ALA A 537 0.24 6.22 2.71
CA ALA A 537 -0.86 7.18 2.68
C ALA A 537 -2.21 6.45 2.64
N SER A 538 -3.22 7.05 3.23
CA SER A 538 -4.58 6.53 3.22
C SER A 538 -5.19 6.55 1.82
N THR A 539 -6.12 5.64 1.55
CA THR A 539 -6.71 5.47 0.23
C THR A 539 -8.22 5.39 0.29
N PRO A 540 -8.92 6.51 0.32
CA PRO A 540 -10.38 6.51 0.21
C PRO A 540 -10.79 6.16 -1.22
N SER A 541 -10.90 4.86 -1.53
CA SER A 541 -11.32 4.36 -2.84
C SER A 541 -12.75 4.75 -3.17
N ALA A 542 -13.03 5.05 -4.43
CA ALA A 542 -14.34 5.51 -4.87
C ALA A 542 -14.76 4.86 -6.20
N PRO A 543 -16.06 4.79 -6.48
CA PRO A 543 -16.52 4.33 -7.79
C PRO A 543 -16.04 5.24 -8.92
N VAL A 544 -15.72 4.67 -10.05
CA VAL A 544 -15.62 5.40 -11.31
C VAL A 544 -17.02 5.96 -11.60
N GLU A 545 -17.08 7.20 -12.05
CA GLU A 545 -18.34 7.92 -12.23
C GLU A 545 -19.36 7.12 -13.04
N ASN A 546 -20.57 6.96 -12.51
CA ASN A 546 -21.69 6.18 -13.09
C ASN A 546 -21.36 4.70 -13.37
N THR A 547 -20.42 4.10 -12.62
CA THR A 547 -20.13 2.67 -12.66
C THR A 547 -20.13 2.07 -11.26
N ASP A 548 -20.07 0.73 -11.18
CA ASP A 548 -19.91 0.00 -9.92
C ASP A 548 -18.43 -0.25 -9.56
N VAL A 549 -17.52 0.08 -10.47
CA VAL A 549 -16.09 -0.23 -10.33
C VAL A 549 -15.46 0.73 -9.33
N VAL A 550 -15.10 0.21 -8.17
CA VAL A 550 -14.47 0.97 -7.09
C VAL A 550 -12.97 0.87 -7.20
N VAL A 551 -12.29 2.01 -7.27
CA VAL A 551 -10.85 2.10 -7.48
C VAL A 551 -10.19 3.15 -6.60
N PRO A 552 -8.90 2.99 -6.27
CA PRO A 552 -8.08 4.08 -5.78
C PRO A 552 -7.96 5.18 -6.85
N LYS A 553 -8.11 6.45 -6.45
CA LYS A 553 -8.01 7.59 -7.37
C LYS A 553 -6.77 8.42 -7.10
N PHE A 554 -5.89 8.49 -8.09
CA PHE A 554 -4.63 9.24 -8.03
C PHE A 554 -4.65 10.46 -8.95
N ILE A 555 -5.75 11.21 -8.86
CA ILE A 555 -5.98 12.44 -9.63
C ILE A 555 -6.27 13.60 -8.67
N ASN A 556 -6.01 14.82 -9.13
CA ASN A 556 -6.41 16.04 -8.41
C ASN A 556 -7.87 16.43 -8.74
N SER A 557 -8.33 17.57 -8.21
CA SER A 557 -9.67 18.09 -8.49
C SER A 557 -9.92 18.45 -9.97
N GLU A 558 -8.87 18.58 -10.76
CA GLU A 558 -8.92 18.88 -12.18
C GLU A 558 -8.88 17.61 -13.06
N GLY A 559 -8.80 16.43 -12.44
CA GLY A 559 -8.71 15.15 -13.13
C GLY A 559 -7.31 14.83 -13.67
N GLN A 560 -6.30 15.57 -13.25
CA GLN A 560 -4.92 15.33 -13.66
C GLN A 560 -4.28 14.33 -12.69
N PHE A 561 -3.39 13.48 -13.22
CA PHE A 561 -2.63 12.55 -12.41
C PHE A 561 -1.80 13.28 -11.35
N VAL A 562 -1.84 12.74 -10.14
CA VAL A 562 -0.98 13.18 -9.03
C VAL A 562 -0.20 11.97 -8.56
N GLN A 563 1.13 12.10 -8.52
CA GLN A 563 1.99 11.05 -8.01
C GLN A 563 1.58 10.69 -6.57
N PRO A 564 1.07 9.48 -6.30
CA PRO A 564 0.67 9.12 -4.96
C PRO A 564 1.89 8.75 -4.12
N LYS A 565 1.81 9.00 -2.82
CA LYS A 565 2.66 8.33 -1.85
C LYS A 565 2.35 6.83 -1.80
N PRO A 566 3.26 6.00 -1.29
CA PRO A 566 3.05 4.55 -1.20
C PRO A 566 1.71 4.19 -0.56
N ARG A 567 1.05 3.17 -1.10
CA ARG A 567 -0.26 2.66 -0.64
C ARG A 567 -0.15 1.21 -0.22
N ILE A 568 -1.06 0.80 0.65
CA ILE A 568 -1.23 -0.59 1.04
C ILE A 568 -2.72 -0.90 1.12
N LEU A 569 -3.17 -1.95 0.43
CA LEU A 569 -4.59 -2.21 0.20
C LEU A 569 -4.87 -3.70 0.15
N TYR A 570 -6.10 -4.10 0.48
CA TYR A 570 -6.60 -5.45 0.20
C TYR A 570 -6.97 -5.60 -1.27
N TYR A 571 -6.69 -6.75 -1.85
CA TYR A 571 -7.46 -7.24 -2.98
C TYR A 571 -8.86 -7.61 -2.46
N PHE A 572 -9.91 -6.96 -2.98
CA PHE A 572 -11.24 -7.06 -2.42
C PHE A 572 -12.30 -7.58 -3.37
N ALA A 573 -12.13 -7.42 -4.68
CA ALA A 573 -13.07 -7.89 -5.69
C ALA A 573 -12.47 -7.89 -7.10
N ASP A 574 -13.07 -8.70 -7.97
CA ASP A 574 -12.94 -8.58 -9.42
C ASP A 574 -14.11 -7.79 -9.98
N PHE A 575 -13.81 -6.84 -10.88
CA PHE A 575 -14.83 -6.13 -11.65
C PHE A 575 -14.68 -6.47 -13.12
N PHE A 576 -15.81 -6.73 -13.76
CA PHE A 576 -15.82 -6.93 -15.20
C PHE A 576 -15.83 -5.57 -15.91
N VAL A 577 -14.79 -5.31 -16.69
CA VAL A 577 -14.64 -4.09 -17.49
C VAL A 577 -14.39 -4.44 -18.94
N ASN A 578 -14.83 -3.57 -19.84
CA ASN A 578 -14.54 -3.71 -21.24
C ASN A 578 -13.12 -3.23 -21.52
N MET A 579 -12.27 -4.14 -21.95
CA MET A 579 -10.88 -3.89 -22.29
C MET A 579 -10.61 -4.22 -23.75
N TYR A 580 -9.73 -3.46 -24.39
CA TYR A 580 -9.22 -3.78 -25.70
C TYR A 580 -8.16 -4.88 -25.59
N ASP A 581 -8.35 -5.94 -26.36
CA ASP A 581 -7.39 -7.04 -26.51
C ASP A 581 -6.68 -6.88 -27.85
N GLU A 582 -5.39 -6.63 -27.81
CA GLU A 582 -4.55 -6.39 -28.99
C GLU A 582 -4.37 -7.63 -29.85
N VAL A 583 -4.47 -8.83 -29.27
CA VAL A 583 -4.31 -10.10 -29.98
C VAL A 583 -5.53 -10.40 -30.83
N SER A 584 -6.72 -10.19 -30.30
CA SER A 584 -7.98 -10.43 -31.01
C SER A 584 -8.47 -9.20 -31.79
N ASP A 585 -7.80 -8.05 -31.64
CA ASP A 585 -8.21 -6.75 -32.21
C ASP A 585 -9.67 -6.40 -31.89
N SER A 586 -10.08 -6.68 -30.65
CA SER A 586 -11.48 -6.52 -30.23
C SER A 586 -11.60 -6.08 -28.77
N VAL A 587 -12.78 -5.55 -28.43
CA VAL A 587 -13.12 -5.24 -27.04
C VAL A 587 -13.69 -6.50 -26.39
N VAL A 588 -13.06 -6.94 -25.31
CA VAL A 588 -13.46 -8.11 -24.53
C VAL A 588 -13.81 -7.70 -23.11
N GLN A 589 -14.72 -8.44 -22.50
CA GLN A 589 -15.05 -8.25 -21.09
C GLN A 589 -14.04 -9.02 -20.23
N THR A 590 -13.31 -8.30 -19.40
CA THR A 590 -12.19 -8.81 -18.64
C THR A 590 -12.44 -8.61 -17.14
N ALA A 591 -12.15 -9.61 -16.34
CA ALA A 591 -12.17 -9.53 -14.88
C ALA A 591 -10.90 -8.84 -14.37
N VAL A 592 -11.02 -7.58 -13.98
CA VAL A 592 -9.91 -6.78 -13.44
C VAL A 592 -9.94 -6.79 -11.93
N LYS A 593 -8.80 -7.10 -11.32
CA LYS A 593 -8.63 -7.11 -9.87
C LYS A 593 -8.62 -5.68 -9.34
N CYS A 594 -9.37 -5.44 -8.28
CA CYS A 594 -9.43 -4.11 -7.65
C CYS A 594 -9.01 -4.15 -6.19
N LEU A 595 -8.43 -3.04 -5.75
CA LEU A 595 -7.87 -2.87 -4.41
C LEU A 595 -8.68 -1.85 -3.61
N ASN A 596 -8.78 -2.10 -2.29
CA ASN A 596 -9.46 -1.23 -1.34
C ASN A 596 -8.87 -1.38 0.06
N ASN A 597 -9.24 -0.49 0.99
CA ASN A 597 -8.92 -0.65 2.41
C ASN A 597 -9.71 -1.80 3.07
N TYR A 598 -10.86 -2.17 2.52
CA TYR A 598 -11.73 -3.23 3.03
C TYR A 598 -11.43 -4.56 2.34
N SER A 599 -11.51 -5.66 3.08
CA SER A 599 -11.22 -7.00 2.54
C SER A 599 -12.30 -7.53 1.60
N THR A 600 -13.49 -6.93 1.58
CA THR A 600 -14.61 -7.30 0.72
C THR A 600 -15.37 -6.09 0.19
N MET A 601 -16.02 -6.23 -0.97
CA MET A 601 -16.78 -5.14 -1.60
C MET A 601 -17.97 -4.69 -0.74
N ASN A 602 -18.71 -5.64 -0.18
CA ASN A 602 -19.87 -5.38 0.68
C ASN A 602 -19.48 -5.57 2.15
N ALA A 603 -18.43 -4.87 2.60
CA ALA A 603 -17.88 -5.05 3.93
C ALA A 603 -18.97 -5.01 5.01
N THR A 604 -18.88 -5.96 5.93
CA THR A 604 -19.75 -6.13 7.09
C THR A 604 -18.92 -6.02 8.37
N VAL A 605 -19.55 -6.13 9.52
CA VAL A 605 -18.85 -6.06 10.81
C VAL A 605 -17.80 -7.15 11.03
N THR A 606 -17.90 -8.27 10.31
CA THR A 606 -16.98 -9.41 10.42
C THR A 606 -15.84 -9.41 9.43
N ASP A 607 -15.84 -8.47 8.50
CA ASP A 607 -14.75 -8.30 7.53
C ASP A 607 -13.57 -7.51 8.13
N SER A 608 -12.46 -7.44 7.43
CA SER A 608 -11.27 -6.71 7.86
C SER A 608 -11.15 -5.34 7.18
N ASP A 609 -10.55 -4.38 7.88
CA ASP A 609 -10.31 -3.01 7.44
C ASP A 609 -8.88 -2.58 7.77
N LEU A 610 -8.17 -2.03 6.79
CA LEU A 610 -6.84 -1.46 7.00
C LEU A 610 -6.85 -0.04 7.59
N ASN A 611 -7.99 0.56 7.83
CA ASN A 611 -8.04 1.82 8.57
C ASN A 611 -7.81 1.60 10.07
N PHE A 612 -7.25 2.58 10.77
CA PHE A 612 -7.14 2.52 12.24
C PHE A 612 -8.49 2.75 12.94
N ALA A 613 -9.41 3.46 12.31
CA ALA A 613 -10.74 3.71 12.83
C ALA A 613 -11.81 3.37 11.79
N PRO A 614 -13.05 3.10 12.22
CA PRO A 614 -14.17 3.00 11.30
C PRO A 614 -14.32 4.29 10.49
N GLU A 615 -14.29 4.21 9.18
CA GLU A 615 -14.42 5.36 8.27
C GLU A 615 -15.67 5.25 7.40
N ILE A 616 -16.11 6.39 6.87
CA ILE A 616 -17.15 6.43 5.86
C ILE A 616 -16.45 6.48 4.50
N PRO A 617 -16.41 5.35 3.77
CA PRO A 617 -15.80 5.36 2.45
C PRO A 617 -16.65 6.12 1.43
N PRO A 618 -16.06 6.63 0.36
CA PRO A 618 -16.79 7.21 -0.77
C PRO A 618 -17.71 6.24 -1.52
N HIS A 619 -17.63 4.95 -1.23
CA HIS A 619 -18.48 3.89 -1.79
C HIS A 619 -19.33 3.23 -0.69
N THR A 620 -20.33 2.44 -1.10
CA THR A 620 -21.26 1.82 -0.17
C THR A 620 -20.73 0.51 0.39
N ILE A 621 -20.64 0.42 1.70
CA ILE A 621 -20.45 -0.82 2.46
C ILE A 621 -21.71 -1.11 3.29
N ILE A 622 -21.91 -2.35 3.75
CA ILE A 622 -23.03 -2.73 4.59
C ILE A 622 -22.86 -2.16 5.99
N ALA A 623 -21.69 -2.38 6.57
CA ALA A 623 -21.29 -1.81 7.86
C ALA A 623 -19.76 -1.67 7.91
N ASN A 624 -19.28 -0.82 8.81
CA ASN A 624 -17.86 -0.76 9.08
C ASN A 624 -17.40 -2.04 9.81
N PRO A 625 -16.32 -2.67 9.35
CA PRO A 625 -15.74 -3.81 10.02
C PRO A 625 -15.37 -3.49 11.48
N TYR A 626 -15.58 -4.46 12.36
CA TYR A 626 -15.01 -4.42 13.69
C TYR A 626 -13.48 -4.62 13.65
N ASP A 627 -13.02 -5.47 12.75
CA ASP A 627 -11.64 -5.91 12.61
C ASP A 627 -10.79 -4.85 11.89
N ASN A 628 -10.79 -3.62 12.42
CA ASN A 628 -9.87 -2.57 11.99
C ASN A 628 -8.54 -2.65 12.72
N LEU A 629 -7.52 -1.93 12.24
CA LEU A 629 -6.16 -2.03 12.77
C LEU A 629 -6.07 -1.74 14.27
N TYR A 630 -6.80 -0.72 14.75
CA TYR A 630 -6.75 -0.41 16.18
C TYR A 630 -7.46 -1.48 17.02
N ASN A 631 -8.69 -1.83 16.68
CA ASN A 631 -9.48 -2.79 17.48
C ASN A 631 -8.81 -4.15 17.55
N ARG A 632 -8.26 -4.63 16.43
CA ARG A 632 -7.64 -5.96 16.35
C ARG A 632 -6.30 -6.01 17.05
N TRP A 633 -5.43 -5.02 16.82
CA TRP A 633 -4.01 -5.16 17.13
C TRP A 633 -3.52 -4.27 18.27
N TRP A 634 -4.19 -3.14 18.56
CA TRP A 634 -3.69 -2.16 19.52
C TRP A 634 -4.54 -2.03 20.78
N ARG A 635 -5.84 -2.21 20.66
CA ARG A 635 -6.81 -1.93 21.72
C ARG A 635 -6.50 -2.67 23.01
N ASN A 636 -6.27 -3.99 22.95
CA ASN A 636 -6.02 -4.80 24.14
C ASN A 636 -4.70 -4.44 24.82
N TYR A 637 -3.67 -4.04 24.03
CA TYR A 637 -2.41 -3.57 24.59
C TYR A 637 -2.61 -2.29 25.41
N TYR A 638 -3.33 -1.29 24.90
CA TYR A 638 -3.57 -0.07 25.66
C TYR A 638 -4.55 -0.30 26.82
N ARG A 639 -5.54 -1.16 26.68
CA ARG A 639 -6.42 -1.54 27.81
C ARG A 639 -5.62 -2.13 28.96
N GLU A 640 -4.66 -3.03 28.69
CA GLU A 640 -3.77 -3.58 29.71
C GLU A 640 -3.03 -2.46 30.46
N LEU A 641 -2.55 -1.44 29.77
CA LEU A 641 -1.81 -0.34 30.38
C LEU A 641 -2.68 0.62 31.19
N TYR A 642 -3.92 0.87 30.74
CA TYR A 642 -4.82 1.86 31.35
C TYR A 642 -5.82 1.26 32.34
N ASP A 643 -5.87 -0.05 32.51
CA ASP A 643 -6.73 -0.69 33.50
C ASP A 643 -6.35 -0.26 34.92
N GLY A 644 -7.37 0.00 35.74
CA GLY A 644 -7.16 0.38 37.14
C GLY A 644 -6.47 -0.68 37.99
N GLN A 645 -6.42 -1.93 37.53
CA GLN A 645 -5.72 -3.05 38.18
C GLN A 645 -4.33 -3.31 37.56
N ALA A 646 -3.95 -2.56 36.51
CA ALA A 646 -2.62 -2.69 35.93
C ALA A 646 -1.52 -2.38 36.97
N ARG A 647 -0.54 -3.23 37.10
CA ARG A 647 0.55 -3.10 38.05
C ARG A 647 1.84 -3.57 37.43
N ILE A 648 2.90 -2.89 37.78
CA ILE A 648 4.27 -3.34 37.55
C ILE A 648 4.79 -3.85 38.86
N MET A 649 5.46 -4.98 38.85
CA MET A 649 6.18 -5.55 39.96
C MET A 649 7.67 -5.58 39.66
N GLU A 650 8.48 -5.09 40.58
CA GLU A 650 9.91 -5.30 40.58
C GLU A 650 10.28 -6.12 41.82
N GLY A 651 10.96 -7.22 41.58
CA GLY A 651 11.41 -8.13 42.65
C GLY A 651 12.73 -8.81 42.31
N MET A 652 13.31 -9.42 43.32
CA MET A 652 14.51 -10.24 43.18
C MET A 652 14.11 -11.71 43.09
N PHE A 653 14.60 -12.40 42.07
CA PHE A 653 14.25 -13.77 41.76
C PHE A 653 15.51 -14.66 41.72
N ALA A 654 15.47 -15.82 42.38
CA ALA A 654 16.49 -16.85 42.28
C ALA A 654 16.28 -17.68 40.99
N LEU A 655 16.70 -17.13 39.86
CA LEU A 655 16.56 -17.78 38.55
C LEU A 655 17.72 -18.75 38.32
N THR A 656 17.39 -19.97 37.96
CA THR A 656 18.39 -20.99 37.59
C THR A 656 18.80 -20.84 36.13
N LEU A 657 19.88 -21.50 35.74
CA LEU A 657 20.30 -21.59 34.36
C LEU A 657 19.19 -22.12 33.45
N ASN A 658 18.46 -23.13 33.91
CA ASN A 658 17.34 -23.71 33.16
C ASN A 658 16.21 -22.71 32.98
N ASP A 659 15.92 -21.88 33.99
CA ASP A 659 14.86 -20.88 33.87
C ASP A 659 15.17 -19.85 32.78
N ILE A 660 16.41 -19.38 32.72
CA ILE A 660 16.85 -18.43 31.70
C ILE A 660 16.88 -19.08 30.32
N PHE A 661 17.33 -20.34 30.25
CA PHE A 661 17.41 -21.05 28.97
C PHE A 661 16.01 -21.33 28.36
N THR A 662 15.07 -21.80 29.20
CA THR A 662 13.71 -22.17 28.73
C THR A 662 12.76 -21.00 28.61
N PHE A 663 13.04 -19.89 29.33
CA PHE A 663 12.17 -18.70 29.30
C PHE A 663 12.02 -18.11 27.89
N GLN A 664 10.80 -17.79 27.52
CA GLN A 664 10.44 -17.03 26.33
C GLN A 664 9.61 -15.80 26.73
N TRP A 665 9.69 -14.74 25.94
CA TRP A 665 8.93 -13.51 26.21
C TRP A 665 7.41 -13.69 26.08
N SER A 666 6.98 -14.75 25.41
CA SER A 666 5.57 -15.17 25.30
C SER A 666 5.05 -15.92 26.52
N ASP A 667 5.92 -16.30 27.48
CA ASP A 667 5.52 -17.09 28.64
C ASP A 667 4.65 -16.30 29.62
N LYS A 668 3.72 -17.01 30.27
CA LYS A 668 2.93 -16.52 31.41
C LYS A 668 3.59 -16.94 32.71
N ILE A 669 3.85 -15.98 33.56
CA ILE A 669 4.49 -16.23 34.87
C ILE A 669 3.45 -16.16 35.96
N TRP A 670 3.26 -17.26 36.66
CA TRP A 670 2.42 -17.30 37.86
C TRP A 670 3.27 -16.91 39.07
N ILE A 671 2.80 -15.93 39.85
CA ILE A 671 3.45 -15.54 41.11
C ILE A 671 2.38 -15.36 42.18
N VAL A 672 2.41 -16.21 43.20
CA VAL A 672 1.50 -16.25 44.34
C VAL A 672 0.03 -16.45 43.94
N ASP A 673 -0.61 -15.42 43.38
CA ASP A 673 -2.06 -15.37 43.07
C ASP A 673 -2.39 -14.68 41.77
N SER A 674 -1.39 -14.31 40.98
CA SER A 674 -1.57 -13.46 39.80
C SER A 674 -0.69 -13.90 38.65
N TRP A 675 -1.17 -13.60 37.41
CA TRP A 675 -0.44 -13.80 36.16
C TRP A 675 0.36 -12.56 35.80
N TRP A 676 1.58 -12.77 35.33
CA TRP A 676 2.52 -11.74 34.95
C TRP A 676 3.21 -12.07 33.62
N ARG A 677 3.65 -11.06 32.91
CA ARG A 677 4.65 -11.20 31.83
C ARG A 677 5.91 -10.41 32.19
N VAL A 678 7.05 -10.91 31.77
CA VAL A 678 8.33 -10.28 32.03
C VAL A 678 8.51 -9.10 31.08
N LEU A 679 8.94 -7.96 31.62
CA LEU A 679 9.35 -6.77 30.84
C LEU A 679 10.88 -6.69 30.74
N ASP A 680 11.57 -7.01 31.86
CA ASP A 680 13.02 -6.86 31.97
C ASP A 680 13.60 -7.86 32.99
N ILE A 681 14.77 -8.38 32.66
CA ILE A 681 15.60 -9.19 33.56
C ILE A 681 16.95 -8.50 33.64
N GLU A 682 17.24 -7.87 34.80
CA GLU A 682 18.44 -7.06 34.98
C GLU A 682 19.50 -7.78 35.81
N GLY A 683 20.73 -7.81 35.28
CA GLY A 683 21.89 -8.24 36.02
C GLY A 683 21.95 -9.75 36.33
N TYR A 684 21.38 -10.60 35.49
CA TYR A 684 21.54 -12.04 35.59
C TYR A 684 23.03 -12.43 35.56
N VAL A 685 23.53 -13.08 36.61
CA VAL A 685 24.94 -13.49 36.71
C VAL A 685 25.12 -14.85 36.06
N VAL A 686 25.82 -14.88 34.95
CA VAL A 686 26.02 -16.10 34.17
C VAL A 686 26.75 -17.15 34.97
N GLY A 687 26.18 -18.37 35.05
CA GLY A 687 26.81 -19.51 35.71
C GLY A 687 26.76 -19.49 37.26
N GLN A 688 26.18 -18.49 37.88
CA GLN A 688 26.05 -18.39 39.34
C GLN A 688 24.56 -18.39 39.73
N GLN A 689 24.28 -18.91 40.93
CA GLN A 689 22.95 -18.84 41.54
C GLN A 689 22.87 -17.56 42.38
N ASP A 690 22.84 -16.41 41.73
CA ASP A 690 22.63 -15.15 42.41
C ASP A 690 21.18 -14.68 42.13
N VAL A 691 20.65 -13.83 43.02
CA VAL A 691 19.32 -13.28 42.80
C VAL A 691 19.35 -12.22 41.71
N THR A 692 18.38 -12.27 40.85
CA THR A 692 18.27 -11.41 39.64
C THR A 692 17.08 -10.50 39.79
N LYS A 693 17.25 -9.23 39.48
CA LYS A 693 16.14 -8.27 39.43
C LYS A 693 15.28 -8.52 38.20
N VAL A 694 13.99 -8.71 38.42
CA VAL A 694 13.01 -8.88 37.33
C VAL A 694 11.91 -7.84 37.47
N LYS A 695 11.59 -7.25 36.33
CA LYS A 695 10.47 -6.35 36.19
C LYS A 695 9.35 -7.04 35.40
N LEU A 696 8.16 -7.05 35.94
CA LEU A 696 7.01 -7.73 35.37
C LEU A 696 5.79 -6.79 35.29
N ILE A 697 4.95 -7.00 34.32
CA ILE A 697 3.63 -6.36 34.25
C ILE A 697 2.56 -7.42 34.45
N ARG A 698 1.51 -7.06 35.20
CA ARG A 698 0.41 -7.97 35.48
C ARG A 698 -0.36 -8.24 34.18
N LEU A 699 -0.55 -9.50 33.87
CA LEU A 699 -1.49 -9.93 32.84
C LEU A 699 -2.90 -9.88 33.44
N LEU A 700 -3.70 -9.03 32.89
CA LEU A 700 -5.11 -8.95 33.22
C LEU A 700 -5.85 -9.93 32.32
N ASP A 701 -6.78 -10.66 32.90
CA ASP A 701 -7.79 -11.36 32.15
C ASP A 701 -8.75 -10.25 31.67
N ILE A 702 -8.37 -9.63 30.55
CA ILE A 702 -9.21 -8.64 29.91
C ILE A 702 -10.30 -9.43 29.18
N ASP A 703 -11.13 -10.14 29.95
CA ASP A 703 -12.43 -10.56 29.45
C ASP A 703 -13.14 -9.30 28.98
N ASN A 704 -13.65 -9.35 27.78
CA ASN A 704 -14.59 -8.35 27.35
C ASN A 704 -15.73 -8.40 28.36
N ASP A 705 -15.81 -7.44 29.31
CA ASP A 705 -16.98 -7.26 30.18
C ASP A 705 -18.26 -7.03 29.36
N CYS A 706 -18.10 -6.98 28.04
CA CYS A 706 -19.16 -7.02 27.08
C CYS A 706 -19.27 -8.45 26.56
N ASP A 707 -20.05 -9.29 27.22
CA ASP A 707 -20.43 -10.62 26.72
C ASP A 707 -21.33 -10.56 25.50
N ILE A 708 -21.10 -9.58 24.63
CA ILE A 708 -21.85 -9.33 23.42
C ILE A 708 -20.91 -8.96 22.28
N VAL A 709 -21.23 -9.41 21.09
CA VAL A 709 -20.47 -9.09 19.88
C VAL A 709 -21.39 -8.48 18.82
N PRO A 710 -20.89 -7.54 18.00
CA PRO A 710 -21.65 -7.03 16.87
C PRO A 710 -21.68 -8.08 15.76
N ILE A 711 -22.83 -8.35 15.19
CA ILE A 711 -23.02 -9.37 14.15
C ILE A 711 -23.35 -8.77 12.79
N THR A 712 -24.26 -7.82 12.77
CA THR A 712 -24.72 -7.19 11.53
C THR A 712 -25.02 -5.73 11.79
N ALA A 713 -24.98 -4.91 10.74
CA ALA A 713 -25.49 -3.56 10.79
C ALA A 713 -26.84 -3.46 10.08
N ASN A 714 -27.71 -2.64 10.66
CA ASN A 714 -28.93 -2.23 10.00
C ASN A 714 -28.62 -1.19 8.91
N LEU A 715 -29.55 -0.99 8.00
CA LEU A 715 -29.42 -0.01 6.93
C LEU A 715 -29.32 1.45 7.41
N ASP A 716 -29.72 1.74 8.63
CA ASP A 716 -29.54 3.02 9.30
C ASP A 716 -28.19 3.11 10.04
N GLN A 717 -27.32 2.12 9.85
CA GLN A 717 -26.00 1.97 10.46
C GLN A 717 -26.02 1.67 11.97
N THR A 718 -27.16 1.38 12.56
CA THR A 718 -27.20 0.82 13.90
C THR A 718 -26.73 -0.63 13.88
N LEU A 719 -26.00 -1.05 14.93
CA LEU A 719 -25.45 -2.40 15.03
C LEU A 719 -26.40 -3.33 15.78
N ASN A 720 -26.50 -4.55 15.29
CA ASN A 720 -27.14 -5.65 16.00
C ASN A 720 -26.08 -6.42 16.80
N TRP A 721 -26.45 -6.80 18.01
CA TRP A 721 -25.55 -7.43 18.96
C TRP A 721 -26.14 -8.76 19.45
N GLU A 722 -25.28 -9.74 19.65
CA GLU A 722 -25.61 -11.04 20.20
C GLU A 722 -24.69 -11.42 21.36
N THR A 723 -25.23 -12.23 22.28
CA THR A 723 -24.40 -12.90 23.27
C THR A 723 -23.56 -14.02 22.61
N PRO A 724 -22.53 -14.57 23.27
CA PRO A 724 -21.79 -15.73 22.79
C PRO A 724 -22.65 -16.96 22.46
N ASN A 725 -23.85 -17.04 23.03
CA ASN A 725 -24.78 -18.11 22.78
C ASN A 725 -25.73 -17.85 21.57
N GLY A 726 -25.57 -16.69 20.90
CA GLY A 726 -26.40 -16.32 19.74
C GLY A 726 -27.71 -15.64 20.07
N ASP A 727 -27.93 -15.24 21.33
CA ASP A 727 -29.14 -14.53 21.73
C ASP A 727 -29.00 -13.01 21.44
N PRO A 728 -30.03 -12.34 20.89
CA PRO A 728 -30.02 -10.90 20.67
C PRO A 728 -29.74 -10.13 21.98
N ALA A 729 -28.79 -9.18 21.91
CA ALA A 729 -28.38 -8.40 23.07
C ALA A 729 -28.59 -6.90 22.87
N THR A 730 -28.73 -6.17 23.97
CA THR A 730 -28.75 -4.71 23.97
C THR A 730 -27.38 -4.18 24.32
N VAL A 731 -26.85 -3.35 23.46
CA VAL A 731 -25.53 -2.74 23.66
C VAL A 731 -25.61 -1.55 24.62
N THR A 732 -24.61 -1.41 25.47
CA THR A 732 -24.40 -0.22 26.28
C THR A 732 -23.46 0.78 25.58
N GLU A 733 -23.47 2.05 26.00
CA GLU A 733 -22.51 3.04 25.47
C GLU A 733 -21.08 2.59 25.64
N ASP A 734 -20.76 2.02 26.80
CA ASP A 734 -19.43 1.52 27.09
C ASP A 734 -19.02 0.38 26.17
N CYS A 735 -19.86 -0.64 26.00
CA CYS A 735 -19.61 -1.72 25.06
C CYS A 735 -19.46 -1.22 23.61
N CYS A 736 -20.31 -0.29 23.18
CA CYS A 736 -20.21 0.31 21.85
C CYS A 736 -18.85 0.99 21.62
N ARG A 737 -18.39 1.79 22.59
CA ARG A 737 -17.10 2.49 22.54
C ARG A 737 -15.93 1.52 22.65
N ARG A 738 -16.04 0.48 23.49
CA ARG A 738 -15.00 -0.57 23.62
C ARG A 738 -14.77 -1.33 22.32
N PHE A 739 -15.82 -1.51 21.52
CA PHE A 739 -15.72 -2.07 20.18
C PHE A 739 -15.27 -1.05 19.11
N GLY A 740 -14.94 0.20 19.50
CA GLY A 740 -14.47 1.26 18.59
C GLY A 740 -15.54 1.88 17.73
N TYR A 741 -16.82 1.63 18.03
CA TYR A 741 -17.94 2.18 17.31
C TYR A 741 -18.48 3.48 17.93
N TYR A 742 -19.32 4.18 17.20
CA TYR A 742 -19.87 5.45 17.61
C TYR A 742 -21.17 5.26 18.40
N TRP A 743 -21.20 5.79 19.64
CA TRP A 743 -22.43 5.88 20.43
C TRP A 743 -23.14 7.18 20.17
N ASN A 744 -24.41 7.10 19.77
CA ASN A 744 -25.29 8.24 19.62
C ASN A 744 -26.19 8.36 20.85
N SER A 745 -25.85 9.24 21.79
CA SER A 745 -26.60 9.41 23.03
C SER A 745 -28.04 9.90 22.81
N ALA A 746 -28.29 10.66 21.72
CA ALA A 746 -29.65 11.10 21.39
C ALA A 746 -30.55 9.95 20.93
N LYS A 747 -29.98 8.92 20.28
CA LYS A 747 -30.70 7.71 19.85
C LYS A 747 -30.54 6.53 20.80
N ASN A 748 -29.68 6.67 21.81
CA ASN A 748 -29.34 5.62 22.77
C ASN A 748 -28.95 4.31 22.06
N ASN A 749 -28.10 4.40 21.03
CA ASN A 749 -27.73 3.25 20.21
C ASN A 749 -26.33 3.38 19.63
N CYS A 750 -25.74 2.23 19.26
CA CYS A 750 -24.43 2.07 18.68
C CYS A 750 -24.49 2.08 17.15
N PHE A 751 -23.59 2.81 16.53
CA PHE A 751 -23.53 2.95 15.08
C PHE A 751 -22.17 2.51 14.55
N SER A 752 -22.17 1.83 13.43
CA SER A 752 -20.94 1.42 12.73
C SER A 752 -20.15 2.59 12.13
N ILE A 753 -20.71 3.79 12.16
CA ILE A 753 -20.10 5.00 11.58
C ILE A 753 -19.71 5.95 12.69
N PRO A 754 -18.47 6.45 12.74
CA PRO A 754 -18.00 7.32 13.82
C PRO A 754 -18.67 8.69 13.85
N ASN A 755 -19.23 9.19 12.75
CA ASN A 755 -19.83 10.52 12.73
C ASN A 755 -20.86 10.71 11.61
N ILE A 756 -22.14 10.88 11.97
CA ILE A 756 -23.21 11.20 11.03
C ILE A 756 -22.98 12.54 10.30
N GLY A 757 -22.37 13.53 10.95
CA GLY A 757 -22.03 14.79 10.32
C GLY A 757 -20.98 14.63 9.22
N THR A 758 -20.01 13.75 9.40
CA THR A 758 -19.01 13.43 8.39
C THR A 758 -19.65 12.74 7.17
N ARG A 759 -20.62 11.86 7.41
CA ARG A 759 -21.38 11.23 6.32
C ARG A 759 -22.13 12.26 5.47
N SER A 760 -22.82 13.20 6.10
CA SER A 760 -23.50 14.27 5.37
C SER A 760 -22.53 15.13 4.56
N PHE A 761 -21.36 15.35 5.08
CA PHE A 761 -20.30 16.07 4.41
C PHE A 761 -19.75 15.32 3.17
N ILE A 762 -19.37 14.05 3.33
CA ILE A 762 -18.82 13.23 2.23
C ILE A 762 -19.86 13.01 1.14
N THR A 763 -21.12 12.75 1.52
CA THR A 763 -22.21 12.59 0.55
C THR A 763 -22.62 13.90 -0.13
N GLN A 764 -22.27 15.05 0.43
CA GLN A 764 -22.47 16.34 -0.21
C GLN A 764 -21.30 16.74 -1.14
N GLN A 765 -20.10 16.26 -0.85
CA GLN A 765 -18.89 16.58 -1.62
C GLN A 765 -18.60 15.55 -2.72
N ALA A 766 -18.83 14.28 -2.46
CA ALA A 766 -18.85 13.31 -3.53
C ALA A 766 -20.20 13.45 -4.25
N PRO A 767 -20.22 13.76 -5.55
CA PRO A 767 -21.46 13.66 -6.29
C PRO A 767 -22.02 12.28 -5.99
N SER A 768 -23.24 12.22 -5.47
CA SER A 768 -23.85 11.03 -4.87
C SER A 768 -24.07 9.95 -5.92
N LEU A 769 -23.08 9.12 -6.11
CA LEU A 769 -23.10 8.03 -7.07
C LEU A 769 -23.23 6.67 -6.40
N ALA A 770 -23.09 6.60 -5.07
CA ALA A 770 -23.43 5.41 -4.34
C ALA A 770 -24.95 5.29 -4.18
N PRO A 771 -25.57 4.16 -4.54
CA PRO A 771 -26.99 3.94 -4.33
C PRO A 771 -27.30 4.09 -2.84
N THR A 772 -28.20 5.02 -2.51
CA THR A 772 -28.67 5.22 -1.15
C THR A 772 -29.51 4.02 -0.75
N ARG A 773 -29.07 3.23 0.23
CA ARG A 773 -29.85 2.14 0.80
C ARG A 773 -30.64 2.64 2.01
N PHE A 774 -31.92 2.38 2.02
CA PHE A 774 -32.83 2.69 3.12
C PHE A 774 -33.13 1.42 3.90
N GLY A 775 -32.95 1.42 5.20
CA GLY A 775 -33.11 0.25 6.06
C GLY A 775 -34.48 0.08 6.72
N ALA A 776 -35.39 1.00 6.47
CA ALA A 776 -36.76 0.89 6.89
C ALA A 776 -37.69 1.16 5.71
N PRO A 777 -38.96 0.76 5.77
CA PRO A 777 -39.92 1.14 4.76
C PRO A 777 -39.93 2.66 4.60
N VAL A 778 -39.58 3.13 3.42
CA VAL A 778 -39.55 4.57 3.11
C VAL A 778 -40.82 4.90 2.37
N THR A 779 -41.57 5.85 2.90
CA THR A 779 -42.76 6.40 2.23
C THR A 779 -42.32 7.61 1.45
N PHE A 780 -42.45 7.54 0.14
CA PHE A 780 -42.22 8.68 -0.75
C PHE A 780 -43.56 9.42 -0.94
N ASN A 781 -43.60 10.67 -0.55
CA ASN A 781 -44.81 11.51 -0.71
C ASN A 781 -44.90 12.12 -2.15
N ALA A 782 -43.96 11.79 -3.02
CA ALA A 782 -43.92 12.16 -4.45
C ALA A 782 -43.48 10.96 -5.27
N GLY A 783 -43.66 11.03 -6.59
CA GLY A 783 -43.23 9.98 -7.50
C GLY A 783 -41.76 9.67 -7.38
N VAL A 784 -41.40 8.37 -7.32
CA VAL A 784 -40.01 7.90 -7.35
C VAL A 784 -39.61 7.66 -8.79
N SER A 785 -38.62 8.37 -9.26
CA SER A 785 -38.00 8.06 -10.54
C SER A 785 -37.04 6.87 -10.36
N GLN A 786 -37.22 5.87 -11.21
CA GLN A 786 -36.31 4.69 -11.21
C GLN A 786 -35.37 4.78 -12.41
N PRO A 787 -34.11 4.36 -12.32
CA PRO A 787 -33.22 4.25 -13.45
C PRO A 787 -33.82 3.33 -14.51
N VAL A 788 -33.94 3.85 -15.73
CA VAL A 788 -34.46 3.12 -16.87
C VAL A 788 -33.45 3.20 -17.99
N LYS A 789 -33.12 2.05 -18.59
CA LYS A 789 -32.14 1.97 -19.67
C LYS A 789 -32.68 1.15 -20.83
N THR A 790 -32.39 1.57 -22.05
CA THR A 790 -32.66 0.80 -23.26
C THR A 790 -31.41 0.08 -23.70
N ILE A 791 -31.50 -1.23 -23.92
CA ILE A 791 -30.40 -2.12 -24.28
C ILE A 791 -30.66 -2.66 -25.69
N THR A 792 -29.65 -2.58 -26.56
CA THR A 792 -29.72 -3.01 -27.96
C THR A 792 -28.74 -4.14 -28.30
N THR A 793 -27.81 -4.43 -27.42
CA THR A 793 -26.76 -5.46 -27.53
C THR A 793 -26.67 -6.25 -26.25
N ASP A 794 -25.83 -7.27 -26.20
CA ASP A 794 -25.53 -8.00 -24.97
C ASP A 794 -25.09 -7.05 -23.87
N TYR A 795 -25.58 -7.27 -22.66
CA TYR A 795 -25.39 -6.31 -21.57
C TYR A 795 -25.23 -6.99 -20.21
N VAL A 796 -24.29 -6.50 -19.43
CA VAL A 796 -24.10 -6.89 -18.02
C VAL A 796 -24.79 -5.86 -17.12
N ILE A 797 -25.68 -6.33 -16.26
CA ILE A 797 -26.41 -5.47 -15.31
C ILE A 797 -25.43 -4.91 -14.27
N THR A 798 -25.52 -3.60 -14.07
CA THR A 798 -24.72 -2.87 -13.07
C THR A 798 -25.55 -2.50 -11.84
N ASN A 799 -24.88 -1.98 -10.80
CA ASN A 799 -25.56 -1.50 -9.59
C ASN A 799 -26.48 -0.29 -9.81
N PHE A 800 -26.44 0.36 -10.93
CA PHE A 800 -27.30 1.50 -11.27
C PHE A 800 -28.54 1.09 -12.05
N ASP A 801 -28.58 -0.14 -12.52
CA ASP A 801 -29.69 -0.61 -13.34
C ASP A 801 -30.83 -1.14 -12.46
N ARG A 802 -32.06 -0.84 -12.83
CA ARG A 802 -33.23 -1.46 -12.25
C ARG A 802 -34.25 -1.88 -13.30
N VAL A 803 -34.52 -1.02 -14.27
CA VAL A 803 -35.49 -1.28 -15.35
C VAL A 803 -34.75 -1.24 -16.69
N LEU A 804 -34.76 -2.37 -17.38
CA LEU A 804 -34.13 -2.50 -18.68
C LEU A 804 -35.19 -2.76 -19.75
N PHE A 805 -35.26 -1.91 -20.75
CA PHE A 805 -36.00 -2.16 -22.00
C PHE A 805 -35.04 -2.70 -23.05
N VAL A 806 -35.26 -3.94 -23.46
CA VAL A 806 -34.38 -4.62 -24.39
C VAL A 806 -34.94 -4.55 -25.81
N ASP A 807 -34.22 -3.84 -26.67
CA ASP A 807 -34.54 -3.76 -28.10
C ASP A 807 -33.74 -4.81 -28.87
N THR A 808 -34.40 -5.82 -29.35
CA THR A 808 -33.83 -6.95 -30.08
C THR A 808 -33.95 -6.80 -31.61
N THR A 809 -34.08 -5.58 -32.13
CA THR A 809 -34.25 -5.35 -33.56
C THR A 809 -33.06 -5.86 -34.39
N ALA A 810 -31.84 -5.65 -33.90
CA ALA A 810 -30.62 -6.04 -34.59
C ALA A 810 -30.28 -7.53 -34.43
N GLY A 811 -30.78 -8.21 -33.38
CA GLY A 811 -30.48 -9.60 -33.06
C GLY A 811 -31.00 -10.02 -31.71
N SER A 812 -30.75 -11.25 -31.29
CA SER A 812 -31.01 -11.68 -29.91
C SER A 812 -30.04 -11.02 -28.95
N VAL A 813 -30.49 -10.66 -27.77
CA VAL A 813 -29.69 -9.94 -26.75
C VAL A 813 -29.62 -10.81 -25.48
N THR A 814 -28.43 -10.93 -24.92
CA THR A 814 -28.19 -11.58 -23.65
C THR A 814 -27.97 -10.53 -22.57
N ILE A 815 -28.71 -10.64 -21.48
CA ILE A 815 -28.58 -9.83 -20.28
C ILE A 815 -27.88 -10.69 -19.20
N TYR A 816 -26.69 -10.33 -18.84
CA TYR A 816 -25.89 -11.02 -17.80
C TYR A 816 -26.19 -10.42 -16.44
N LEU A 817 -26.57 -11.27 -15.49
CA LEU A 817 -26.81 -10.86 -14.11
C LEU A 817 -25.50 -10.81 -13.33
N PRO A 818 -25.37 -9.84 -12.43
CA PRO A 818 -24.28 -9.82 -11.47
C PRO A 818 -24.41 -11.00 -10.51
N SER A 819 -23.37 -11.28 -9.69
CA SER A 819 -23.49 -12.33 -8.68
C SER A 819 -24.64 -12.05 -7.70
N ALA A 820 -25.45 -13.06 -7.45
CA ALA A 820 -26.57 -12.97 -6.51
C ALA A 820 -26.08 -12.67 -5.09
N THR A 821 -24.89 -13.13 -4.72
CA THR A 821 -24.29 -12.85 -3.41
C THR A 821 -24.00 -11.37 -3.21
N THR A 822 -23.60 -10.65 -4.27
CA THR A 822 -23.29 -9.22 -4.21
C THR A 822 -24.52 -8.32 -4.34
N THR A 823 -25.63 -8.87 -4.78
CA THR A 823 -26.88 -8.13 -5.06
C THR A 823 -28.09 -8.62 -4.24
N ALA A 824 -27.86 -9.24 -3.09
CA ALA A 824 -28.90 -9.78 -2.23
C ALA A 824 -30.01 -8.76 -1.91
N GLY A 825 -31.25 -9.15 -2.16
CA GLY A 825 -32.45 -8.31 -1.99
C GLY A 825 -32.70 -7.31 -3.11
N ARG A 826 -31.88 -7.28 -4.14
CA ARG A 826 -32.02 -6.36 -5.25
C ARG A 826 -32.99 -6.89 -6.30
N GLU A 827 -33.83 -5.99 -6.82
CA GLU A 827 -34.81 -6.28 -7.86
C GLU A 827 -34.36 -5.69 -9.20
N PHE A 828 -34.48 -6.50 -10.26
CA PHE A 828 -34.27 -6.09 -11.65
C PHE A 828 -35.53 -6.40 -12.47
N ILE A 829 -35.91 -5.47 -13.30
CA ILE A 829 -37.03 -5.58 -14.22
C ILE A 829 -36.49 -5.54 -15.65
N ILE A 830 -36.67 -6.61 -16.38
CA ILE A 830 -36.17 -6.74 -17.76
C ILE A 830 -37.37 -6.97 -18.67
N GLN A 831 -37.59 -6.02 -19.59
CA GLN A 831 -38.73 -6.07 -20.52
C GLN A 831 -38.26 -6.03 -21.96
N LYS A 832 -38.78 -6.92 -22.78
CA LYS A 832 -38.56 -6.93 -24.22
C LYS A 832 -39.41 -5.86 -24.90
N SER A 833 -38.78 -4.91 -25.58
CA SER A 833 -39.45 -3.72 -26.14
C SER A 833 -39.87 -3.85 -27.60
N VAL A 834 -39.39 -4.85 -28.36
CA VAL A 834 -39.69 -5.09 -29.78
C VAL A 834 -40.07 -6.55 -30.04
N ALA A 835 -40.77 -6.83 -31.13
CA ALA A 835 -41.25 -8.18 -31.45
C ALA A 835 -40.19 -9.11 -32.02
N ALA A 836 -39.11 -8.59 -32.56
CA ALA A 836 -38.07 -9.36 -33.23
C ALA A 836 -37.14 -10.08 -32.21
N ASN A 837 -36.58 -11.21 -32.58
CA ASN A 837 -35.56 -11.99 -31.87
C ASN A 837 -35.89 -12.31 -30.39
N GLY A 838 -34.96 -12.80 -29.59
CA GLY A 838 -35.16 -13.19 -28.21
C GLY A 838 -34.30 -12.41 -27.23
N VAL A 839 -34.75 -12.36 -25.98
CA VAL A 839 -33.95 -11.88 -24.83
C VAL A 839 -33.61 -13.09 -23.97
N THR A 840 -32.34 -13.27 -23.69
CA THR A 840 -31.86 -14.29 -22.73
C THR A 840 -31.32 -13.60 -21.49
N VAL A 841 -31.82 -13.97 -20.33
CA VAL A 841 -31.28 -13.53 -19.05
C VAL A 841 -30.40 -14.64 -18.51
N GLN A 842 -29.10 -14.39 -18.44
CA GLN A 842 -28.06 -15.31 -18.04
C GLN A 842 -27.66 -15.08 -16.57
N ALA A 843 -27.69 -16.13 -15.77
CA ALA A 843 -27.18 -16.06 -14.40
C ALA A 843 -25.65 -15.98 -14.37
N TYR A 844 -25.12 -15.45 -13.30
CA TYR A 844 -23.69 -15.50 -13.00
C TYR A 844 -23.21 -16.95 -12.91
N THR A 845 -21.93 -17.20 -13.21
CA THR A 845 -21.34 -18.54 -13.24
C THR A 845 -21.56 -19.28 -11.93
N GLY A 846 -22.22 -20.43 -12.00
CA GLY A 846 -22.51 -21.25 -10.82
C GLY A 846 -23.82 -20.92 -10.09
N GLU A 847 -24.51 -19.84 -10.48
CA GLU A 847 -25.80 -19.42 -9.93
C GLU A 847 -26.95 -19.73 -10.89
N THR A 848 -28.18 -19.52 -10.47
CA THR A 848 -29.37 -19.80 -11.26
C THR A 848 -30.38 -18.66 -11.28
N VAL A 849 -31.12 -18.56 -12.39
CA VAL A 849 -32.37 -17.79 -12.49
C VAL A 849 -33.50 -18.81 -12.58
N GLU A 850 -34.42 -18.83 -11.61
CA GLU A 850 -35.50 -19.80 -11.55
C GLU A 850 -35.06 -21.26 -11.59
N GLY A 851 -33.88 -21.56 -11.04
CA GLY A 851 -33.28 -22.90 -11.03
C GLY A 851 -32.62 -23.33 -12.35
N SER A 852 -32.52 -22.43 -13.31
CA SER A 852 -31.84 -22.65 -14.59
C SER A 852 -30.68 -21.66 -14.75
N GLY A 853 -29.62 -22.03 -15.51
CA GLY A 853 -28.51 -21.10 -15.79
C GLY A 853 -28.93 -19.88 -16.60
N SER A 854 -30.04 -19.95 -17.34
CA SER A 854 -30.62 -18.82 -18.06
C SER A 854 -32.12 -18.99 -18.31
N VAL A 855 -32.78 -17.89 -18.58
CA VAL A 855 -34.20 -17.82 -18.95
C VAL A 855 -34.32 -16.98 -20.23
N THR A 856 -35.05 -17.50 -21.24
CA THR A 856 -35.23 -16.82 -22.51
C THR A 856 -36.72 -16.55 -22.77
N PHE A 857 -37.03 -15.32 -23.26
CA PHE A 857 -38.38 -14.94 -23.65
C PHE A 857 -38.37 -14.21 -25.02
N THR A 858 -39.46 -14.39 -25.77
CA THR A 858 -39.48 -13.97 -27.19
C THR A 858 -40.65 -13.06 -27.53
N GLY A 859 -41.70 -12.98 -26.67
CA GLY A 859 -42.88 -12.17 -26.91
C GLY A 859 -42.63 -10.69 -26.76
N LEU A 860 -43.26 -9.85 -27.57
CA LEU A 860 -43.29 -8.40 -27.35
C LEU A 860 -43.97 -8.06 -26.02
N GLY A 861 -43.28 -7.28 -25.20
CA GLY A 861 -43.78 -6.88 -23.88
C GLY A 861 -43.49 -7.92 -22.77
N ASP A 862 -42.92 -9.09 -23.16
CA ASP A 862 -42.54 -10.07 -22.12
C ASP A 862 -41.62 -9.39 -21.11
N THR A 863 -41.88 -9.60 -19.85
CA THR A 863 -41.19 -8.99 -18.73
C THR A 863 -40.83 -10.03 -17.70
N ILE A 864 -39.64 -10.00 -17.19
CA ILE A 864 -39.24 -10.74 -16.01
C ILE A 864 -38.83 -9.75 -14.92
N THR A 865 -39.37 -9.95 -13.72
CA THR A 865 -38.97 -9.22 -12.53
C THR A 865 -38.28 -10.23 -11.60
N ILE A 866 -37.01 -10.05 -11.33
CA ILE A 866 -36.18 -10.97 -10.56
C ILE A 866 -35.60 -10.27 -9.34
N ILE A 867 -35.51 -11.02 -8.24
CA ILE A 867 -34.86 -10.58 -7.00
C ILE A 867 -33.78 -11.58 -6.64
N SER A 868 -32.61 -11.06 -6.27
CA SER A 868 -31.55 -11.88 -5.69
C SER A 868 -31.91 -12.27 -4.26
N ASN A 869 -31.77 -13.54 -3.91
CA ASN A 869 -31.90 -14.04 -2.55
C ASN A 869 -30.54 -14.24 -1.84
N GLY A 870 -29.46 -13.78 -2.46
CA GLY A 870 -28.10 -13.91 -1.92
C GLY A 870 -27.36 -15.18 -2.39
N SER A 871 -28.03 -16.10 -3.09
CA SER A 871 -27.41 -17.28 -3.70
C SER A 871 -27.87 -17.52 -5.13
N ASP A 872 -29.08 -17.09 -5.46
CA ASP A 872 -29.74 -17.25 -6.76
C ASP A 872 -30.72 -16.11 -7.02
N PHE A 873 -31.23 -16.04 -8.23
CA PHE A 873 -32.30 -15.12 -8.61
C PHE A 873 -33.66 -15.82 -8.71
N LYS A 874 -34.67 -15.20 -8.08
CA LYS A 874 -36.06 -15.66 -8.11
C LYS A 874 -36.95 -14.65 -8.81
N SER A 875 -37.83 -15.10 -9.69
CA SER A 875 -38.80 -14.19 -10.30
C SER A 875 -39.94 -13.89 -9.32
N THR A 876 -40.36 -12.65 -9.31
CA THR A 876 -41.59 -12.20 -8.61
C THR A 876 -42.74 -12.05 -9.57
N SER A 877 -42.46 -11.91 -10.87
CA SER A 877 -43.45 -11.97 -11.94
C SER A 877 -42.77 -12.33 -13.25
N SER A 878 -43.33 -13.21 -14.03
CA SER A 878 -42.93 -13.51 -15.41
C SER A 878 -44.20 -13.57 -16.30
N LYS A 879 -44.20 -12.88 -17.39
CA LYS A 879 -45.13 -12.99 -18.51
C LYS A 879 -44.40 -12.87 -19.84
#